data_1b1cb7b5bad8cf367dcce912c8752d1a
#
_entry.id   1b1cb7b5bad8cf367dcce912c8752d1a
#
_cell.length_a   1.000
_cell.length_b   1.000
_cell.length_c   1.000
_cell.angle_alpha   90.00
_cell.angle_beta   90.00
_cell.angle_gamma   90.00
#
_symmetry.space_group_name_H-M   'P 1'
#
loop_
_entity.id
_entity.type
_entity.pdbx_description
1 polymer ?
#
loop_
_entity_poly.entity_id
_entity_poly.type
_entity_poly.pdbx_seq_one_letter_code
_entity_poly.pdbx_strand_id
1 'polypeptide(L)'
;MGDPSQECRQGDAARQAPFMSNLPFQSDPAFATRRALLGSIREHLLKSRRLLLASAPSRPGTQCPTDFAVELACLCRDDFDGIWWVPGGCTAALPGLFAEIAIALRLPEAESLEQERMVMAVRRHLVRAPRTLIIFDQVTDLKSVNALVPDRVPGCVLVTSAEALSGAPLATLEVSDFHPAESREFLAARLGTPLTAQDDETAFHLGGVPLLLHLYAGCVALEPARRAALREAAERLCDTHAHDDRARIRALLEHLLREVLSVLREREHLAFNLYALAAFMGPQPLYANVFQDGVTHLPEVLSKALADPRVLPRLLGVLRRAGLARTGRAAVSLPAVLQERFVSSLPGEAKEAGCRAALRFVVNMFPFKEEHQTFNLQCSRLLGHASVAATWAEVMGSSLEDAGRLLNQLGLYLRACDQREEAVKYYLHAVACGEAVDGENHPKVAVRINNLGVVYRETGRLDEARHAFRRALRIIRAAYGPADPMLAMAMRNLIAVAEDSKDEREMERAYRRALRIYADSLGQAHPYVHQCLSSLGRILRKRDDVEGAKRCLDEALRCAMLCSPPDDEAIALYARHLGRLLLRSGDAAGALERLQTAVTLCRKLHGDSSLPLAETLYELGHAQRQVKQLSEARASLEEALRISQSLRANEELQGRILSQLARVQRVQGDVPGAAVCYQQVCRIQEAIGGAQNPELGASLTDVGNCLEQAGKPHDAEACYLRALELEKTVNTGDIGLGTLQYRIGAVKRALGDYTQALEFLKLAISADMRASGSRHPDVARDLLGLGLVYNDLGDSSQAVGNLMRALAIYEEQLGRYHAQTIEARNVLETLGSGEP
;
A
#
# COMPACT_ATOMS: atom_id res chain seq x y z
N MET A 1 -17.11 33.28 64.26
CA MET A 1 -18.17 32.25 64.13
C MET A 1 -18.89 32.52 62.81
N GLY A 2 -18.44 31.99 61.77
CA GLY A 2 -18.99 32.06 60.39
C GLY A 2 -19.69 30.76 60.10
N ASP A 3 -20.82 30.85 59.51
CA ASP A 3 -21.79 29.82 59.21
C ASP A 3 -21.20 28.78 58.18
N PRO A 4 -21.23 27.46 58.48
CA PRO A 4 -20.70 26.42 57.64
C PRO A 4 -21.62 25.99 56.48
N SER A 5 -22.67 26.74 56.14
CA SER A 5 -23.69 26.34 55.14
C SER A 5 -23.50 26.92 53.73
N GLN A 6 -22.37 27.60 53.43
CA GLN A 6 -22.12 28.16 52.09
C GLN A 6 -21.09 27.43 51.23
N GLU A 7 -20.46 26.34 51.68
CA GLU A 7 -19.44 25.59 50.91
C GLU A 7 -19.91 24.34 50.18
N CYS A 8 -21.23 24.08 50.08
CA CYS A 8 -21.76 22.86 49.42
C CYS A 8 -22.66 23.12 48.21
N ARG A 9 -22.38 24.15 47.38
CA ARG A 9 -23.07 24.37 46.09
C ARG A 9 -22.16 24.76 44.93
N GLN A 10 -20.92 24.25 44.87
CA GLN A 10 -20.03 24.37 43.72
C GLN A 10 -19.45 23.02 43.30
N GLY A 11 -20.31 22.05 43.06
CA GLY A 11 -19.93 20.75 42.53
C GLY A 11 -21.11 20.14 41.80
N ASP A 12 -21.26 20.43 40.53
CA ASP A 12 -21.85 19.60 39.45
C ASP A 12 -22.35 20.46 38.27
N ALA A 13 -21.51 21.37 37.80
CA ALA A 13 -21.60 21.80 36.42
C ALA A 13 -20.56 21.00 35.64
N ALA A 14 -20.76 19.69 35.47
CA ALA A 14 -20.12 18.94 34.42
C ALA A 14 -20.43 19.67 33.11
N ARG A 15 -19.44 20.33 32.51
CA ARG A 15 -19.55 20.97 31.21
C ARG A 15 -20.02 19.91 30.25
N GLN A 16 -21.31 19.86 29.90
CA GLN A 16 -21.84 19.05 28.83
C GLN A 16 -21.08 19.50 27.59
N ALA A 17 -20.36 18.58 26.99
CA ALA A 17 -19.71 18.84 25.70
C ALA A 17 -20.78 19.35 24.71
N PRO A 18 -20.47 20.33 23.86
CA PRO A 18 -21.46 20.84 22.91
C PRO A 18 -21.94 19.70 22.02
N PHE A 19 -23.27 19.57 21.84
CA PHE A 19 -23.88 18.58 20.98
C PHE A 19 -23.33 18.70 19.56
N MET A 20 -22.84 17.60 19.02
CA MET A 20 -22.24 17.54 17.70
C MET A 20 -23.07 16.69 16.73
N SER A 21 -23.29 17.16 15.50
CA SER A 21 -24.03 16.41 14.50
C SER A 21 -23.69 16.86 13.09
N ASN A 22 -23.59 15.90 12.15
CA ASN A 22 -23.54 16.13 10.72
C ASN A 22 -24.84 15.72 9.99
N LEU A 23 -25.97 15.68 10.70
CA LEU A 23 -27.25 15.26 10.15
C LEU A 23 -27.64 16.14 8.93
N PRO A 24 -27.79 15.55 7.73
CA PRO A 24 -27.98 16.32 6.50
C PRO A 24 -29.41 16.85 6.31
N PHE A 25 -30.40 16.27 7.03
CA PHE A 25 -31.81 16.55 6.82
C PHE A 25 -32.46 17.17 8.06
N GLN A 26 -33.63 17.77 7.83
CA GLN A 26 -34.49 18.32 8.89
C GLN A 26 -35.66 17.39 9.16
N SER A 27 -36.16 17.39 10.39
CA SER A 27 -37.40 16.73 10.80
C SER A 27 -38.57 17.22 9.97
N ASP A 28 -39.47 16.29 9.67
CA ASP A 28 -40.76 16.60 9.06
C ASP A 28 -41.88 16.59 10.13
N PRO A 29 -42.47 17.76 10.43
CA PRO A 29 -43.54 17.83 11.44
C PRO A 29 -44.71 16.87 11.22
N ALA A 30 -44.99 16.47 9.96
CA ALA A 30 -46.03 15.52 9.63
C ALA A 30 -45.76 14.11 10.17
N PHE A 31 -44.51 13.75 10.44
CA PHE A 31 -44.14 12.48 11.09
C PHE A 31 -44.45 12.45 12.58
N ALA A 32 -44.88 13.55 13.17
CA ALA A 32 -45.32 13.58 14.58
C ALA A 32 -46.45 12.57 14.86
N THR A 33 -47.22 12.17 13.84
CA THR A 33 -48.26 11.14 13.91
C THR A 33 -47.72 9.76 14.31
N ARG A 34 -46.44 9.52 14.12
CA ARG A 34 -45.79 8.22 14.38
C ARG A 34 -44.94 8.24 15.68
N ARG A 35 -45.16 9.18 16.59
CA ARG A 35 -44.39 9.30 17.86
C ARG A 35 -44.33 8.02 18.67
N ALA A 36 -45.45 7.29 18.76
CA ALA A 36 -45.51 6.03 19.50
C ALA A 36 -44.57 4.97 18.91
N LEU A 37 -44.57 4.80 17.59
CA LEU A 37 -43.66 3.88 16.89
C LEU A 37 -42.21 4.34 17.02
N LEU A 38 -41.93 5.63 16.83
CA LEU A 38 -40.58 6.18 17.00
C LEU A 38 -40.08 6.00 18.44
N GLY A 39 -40.97 6.15 19.46
CA GLY A 39 -40.66 5.86 20.88
C GLY A 39 -40.27 4.39 21.09
N SER A 40 -41.04 3.46 20.50
CA SER A 40 -40.73 2.02 20.54
C SER A 40 -39.41 1.70 19.85
N ILE A 41 -39.14 2.28 18.67
CA ILE A 41 -37.87 2.11 17.93
C ILE A 41 -36.70 2.64 18.79
N ARG A 42 -36.86 3.82 19.43
CA ARG A 42 -35.87 4.39 20.34
C ARG A 42 -35.54 3.45 21.53
N GLU A 43 -36.56 2.88 22.17
CA GLU A 43 -36.37 1.93 23.27
C GLU A 43 -35.60 0.68 22.80
N HIS A 44 -35.97 0.13 21.64
CA HIS A 44 -35.26 -1.01 21.05
C HIS A 44 -33.80 -0.67 20.74
N LEU A 45 -33.53 0.51 20.14
CA LEU A 45 -32.18 0.97 19.85
C LEU A 45 -31.31 1.13 21.10
N LEU A 46 -31.86 1.75 22.14
CA LEU A 46 -31.16 1.95 23.41
C LEU A 46 -30.89 0.63 24.14
N LYS A 47 -31.78 -0.37 23.99
CA LYS A 47 -31.63 -1.69 24.58
C LYS A 47 -30.65 -2.59 23.82
N SER A 48 -30.82 -2.70 22.49
CA SER A 48 -30.01 -3.58 21.64
C SER A 48 -28.66 -2.99 21.24
N ARG A 49 -28.51 -1.68 21.32
CA ARG A 49 -27.34 -0.89 20.87
C ARG A 49 -27.09 -0.95 19.36
N ARG A 50 -27.60 -1.95 18.67
CA ARG A 50 -27.44 -2.12 17.23
C ARG A 50 -28.80 -2.50 16.63
N LEU A 51 -29.28 -1.71 15.67
CA LEU A 51 -30.61 -1.87 15.08
C LEU A 51 -30.55 -1.68 13.57
N LEU A 52 -31.21 -2.58 12.82
CA LEU A 52 -31.49 -2.46 11.41
C LEU A 52 -32.97 -2.07 11.21
N LEU A 53 -33.19 -0.95 10.54
CA LEU A 53 -34.51 -0.57 10.02
C LEU A 53 -34.58 -0.97 8.55
N ALA A 54 -35.50 -1.87 8.21
CA ALA A 54 -35.69 -2.32 6.84
C ALA A 54 -37.11 -2.08 6.36
N SER A 55 -37.29 -1.92 5.05
CA SER A 55 -38.61 -1.95 4.43
C SER A 55 -39.16 -3.38 4.44
N ALA A 56 -40.48 -3.52 4.53
CA ALA A 56 -41.11 -4.82 4.42
C ALA A 56 -40.88 -5.46 3.03
N PRO A 57 -40.55 -6.77 2.96
CA PRO A 57 -40.19 -7.44 1.69
C PRO A 57 -41.32 -7.40 0.65
N SER A 58 -42.57 -7.27 1.09
CA SER A 58 -43.75 -7.18 0.22
C SER A 58 -43.82 -5.91 -0.59
N ARG A 59 -43.12 -4.83 -0.16
CA ARG A 59 -43.24 -3.47 -0.72
C ARG A 59 -41.90 -2.74 -0.79
N PRO A 60 -40.91 -3.28 -1.51
CA PRO A 60 -39.57 -2.71 -1.54
C PRO A 60 -39.56 -1.30 -2.15
N GLY A 61 -38.85 -0.37 -1.49
CA GLY A 61 -38.61 0.99 -1.99
C GLY A 61 -39.74 2.01 -1.78
N THR A 62 -40.91 1.62 -1.34
CA THR A 62 -42.04 2.53 -1.07
C THR A 62 -42.09 3.03 0.37
N GLN A 63 -41.50 2.27 1.28
CA GLN A 63 -41.28 2.67 2.66
C GLN A 63 -39.95 3.38 2.74
N CYS A 64 -39.83 4.35 3.61
CA CYS A 64 -38.65 5.19 3.72
C CYS A 64 -37.96 5.03 5.07
N PRO A 65 -37.19 3.94 5.32
CA PRO A 65 -36.44 3.78 6.56
C PRO A 65 -35.56 4.99 6.90
N THR A 66 -35.06 5.69 5.85
CA THR A 66 -34.32 6.94 5.97
C THR A 66 -35.11 8.02 6.73
N ASP A 67 -36.42 8.19 6.43
CA ASP A 67 -37.26 9.21 7.10
C ASP A 67 -37.41 8.88 8.59
N PHE A 68 -37.59 7.60 8.93
CA PHE A 68 -37.61 7.16 10.33
C PHE A 68 -36.27 7.39 11.03
N ALA A 69 -35.15 7.16 10.34
CA ALA A 69 -33.83 7.40 10.92
C ALA A 69 -33.58 8.90 11.19
N VAL A 70 -34.06 9.79 10.30
CA VAL A 70 -33.99 11.24 10.51
C VAL A 70 -34.83 11.66 11.73
N GLU A 71 -36.08 11.22 11.78
CA GLU A 71 -36.99 11.56 12.89
C GLU A 71 -36.50 10.97 14.22
N LEU A 72 -35.98 9.74 14.20
CA LEU A 72 -35.39 9.09 15.36
C LEU A 72 -34.15 9.86 15.85
N ALA A 73 -33.29 10.31 14.93
CA ALA A 73 -32.13 11.13 15.26
C ALA A 73 -32.53 12.44 15.96
N CYS A 74 -33.60 13.08 15.47
CA CYS A 74 -34.13 14.29 16.09
C CYS A 74 -34.74 14.02 17.46
N LEU A 75 -35.47 12.91 17.63
CA LEU A 75 -36.08 12.48 18.89
C LEU A 75 -35.03 12.10 19.95
N CYS A 76 -33.94 11.49 19.55
CA CYS A 76 -32.87 11.00 20.42
C CYS A 76 -31.81 12.07 20.74
N ARG A 77 -32.01 13.33 20.37
CA ARG A 77 -31.00 14.39 20.50
C ARG A 77 -30.47 14.53 21.94
N ASP A 78 -31.33 14.37 22.90
CA ASP A 78 -30.97 14.53 24.32
C ASP A 78 -30.35 13.26 24.95
N ASP A 79 -30.44 12.11 24.23
CA ASP A 79 -29.88 10.86 24.69
C ASP A 79 -28.37 10.74 24.34
N PHE A 80 -27.87 11.51 23.35
CA PHE A 80 -26.54 11.41 22.81
C PHE A 80 -25.81 12.77 22.83
N ASP A 81 -24.49 12.71 23.01
CA ASP A 81 -23.60 13.87 22.89
C ASP A 81 -23.20 14.11 21.41
N GLY A 82 -23.30 13.07 20.58
CA GLY A 82 -23.04 13.15 19.14
C GLY A 82 -23.90 12.21 18.30
N ILE A 83 -24.41 12.72 17.18
CA ILE A 83 -25.17 11.94 16.18
C ILE A 83 -24.49 12.10 14.83
N TRP A 84 -24.02 10.97 14.26
CA TRP A 84 -23.26 10.93 13.03
C TRP A 84 -24.01 10.19 11.93
N TRP A 85 -24.19 10.88 10.80
CA TRP A 85 -24.84 10.33 9.63
C TRP A 85 -23.82 9.94 8.57
N VAL A 86 -23.88 8.70 8.11
CA VAL A 86 -23.02 8.14 7.07
C VAL A 86 -23.88 7.55 5.96
N PRO A 87 -23.93 8.16 4.78
CA PRO A 87 -24.63 7.60 3.62
C PRO A 87 -24.01 6.27 3.19
N GLY A 88 -24.78 5.19 3.20
CA GLY A 88 -24.32 3.81 2.94
C GLY A 88 -24.58 3.30 1.51
N GLY A 89 -25.27 4.07 0.67
CA GLY A 89 -25.69 3.63 -0.66
C GLY A 89 -24.55 3.45 -1.69
N CYS A 90 -23.32 3.86 -1.35
CA CYS A 90 -22.12 3.59 -2.16
C CYS A 90 -21.02 3.02 -1.26
N THR A 91 -20.78 1.73 -1.36
CA THR A 91 -19.81 1.01 -0.53
C THR A 91 -18.40 1.60 -0.63
N ALA A 92 -17.98 1.98 -1.82
CA ALA A 92 -16.67 2.60 -2.06
C ALA A 92 -16.51 3.97 -1.38
N ALA A 93 -17.60 4.71 -1.19
CA ALA A 93 -17.57 6.02 -0.50
C ALA A 93 -17.56 5.91 1.03
N LEU A 94 -18.04 4.80 1.58
CA LEU A 94 -18.22 4.60 3.02
C LEU A 94 -16.99 4.94 3.88
N PRO A 95 -15.77 4.45 3.59
CA PRO A 95 -14.61 4.77 4.41
C PRO A 95 -14.30 6.27 4.45
N GLY A 96 -14.44 6.96 3.32
CA GLY A 96 -14.21 8.41 3.22
C GLY A 96 -15.28 9.23 3.96
N LEU A 97 -16.55 8.84 3.83
CA LEU A 97 -17.66 9.48 4.55
C LEU A 97 -17.58 9.22 6.07
N PHE A 98 -17.12 8.04 6.47
CA PHE A 98 -16.83 7.73 7.87
C PHE A 98 -15.65 8.55 8.41
N ALA A 99 -14.60 8.76 7.61
CA ALA A 99 -13.48 9.63 7.96
C ALA A 99 -13.88 11.10 8.15
N GLU A 100 -14.98 11.57 7.54
CA GLU A 100 -15.55 12.90 7.76
C GLU A 100 -15.82 13.18 9.24
N ILE A 101 -16.18 12.14 10.00
CA ILE A 101 -16.41 12.25 11.46
C ILE A 101 -15.13 12.72 12.17
N ALA A 102 -13.94 12.30 11.73
CA ALA A 102 -12.67 12.75 12.31
C ALA A 102 -12.48 14.27 12.14
N ILE A 103 -12.86 14.79 10.96
CA ILE A 103 -12.81 16.23 10.67
C ILE A 103 -13.79 16.99 11.57
N ALA A 104 -15.02 16.49 11.64
CA ALA A 104 -16.08 17.11 12.46
C ALA A 104 -15.74 17.12 13.95
N LEU A 105 -15.09 16.06 14.44
CA LEU A 105 -14.60 15.94 15.82
C LEU A 105 -13.27 16.66 16.06
N ARG A 106 -12.64 17.22 15.02
CA ARG A 106 -11.32 17.85 15.08
C ARG A 106 -10.25 16.95 15.70
N LEU A 107 -10.26 15.66 15.31
CA LEU A 107 -9.24 14.73 15.78
C LEU A 107 -7.88 15.08 15.17
N PRO A 108 -6.75 14.88 15.88
CA PRO A 108 -5.41 15.22 15.37
C PRO A 108 -5.09 14.55 14.01
N GLU A 109 -5.57 13.33 13.80
CA GLU A 109 -5.35 12.58 12.58
C GLU A 109 -6.09 13.15 11.35
N ALA A 110 -7.05 14.06 11.54
CA ALA A 110 -7.71 14.75 10.44
C ALA A 110 -6.76 15.64 9.63
N GLU A 111 -5.66 16.11 10.23
CA GLU A 111 -4.64 16.90 9.56
C GLU A 111 -3.74 16.07 8.63
N SER A 112 -3.67 14.74 8.83
CA SER A 112 -2.81 13.86 8.01
C SER A 112 -3.29 13.68 6.57
N LEU A 113 -4.57 13.94 6.29
CA LEU A 113 -5.26 13.67 5.02
C LEU A 113 -5.13 12.20 4.53
N GLU A 114 -4.78 11.28 5.42
CA GLU A 114 -4.74 9.84 5.13
C GLU A 114 -6.03 9.19 5.63
N GLN A 115 -6.83 8.68 4.69
CA GLN A 115 -8.17 8.14 4.99
C GLN A 115 -8.13 7.04 6.05
N GLU A 116 -7.20 6.11 5.95
CA GLU A 116 -7.11 4.98 6.88
C GLU A 116 -6.80 5.43 8.31
N ARG A 117 -5.89 6.39 8.49
CA ARG A 117 -5.57 6.96 9.80
C ARG A 117 -6.79 7.65 10.42
N MET A 118 -7.54 8.40 9.59
CA MET A 118 -8.77 9.06 10.03
C MET A 118 -9.83 8.04 10.46
N VAL A 119 -10.05 6.98 9.66
CA VAL A 119 -10.97 5.88 9.99
C VAL A 119 -10.57 5.22 11.32
N MET A 120 -9.29 4.93 11.51
CA MET A 120 -8.79 4.33 12.75
C MET A 120 -8.95 5.27 13.96
N ALA A 121 -8.78 6.59 13.76
CA ALA A 121 -9.01 7.58 14.81
C ALA A 121 -10.48 7.62 15.24
N VAL A 122 -11.41 7.62 14.27
CA VAL A 122 -12.86 7.54 14.57
C VAL A 122 -13.17 6.25 15.30
N ARG A 123 -12.66 5.09 14.87
CA ARG A 123 -12.86 3.80 15.56
C ARG A 123 -12.40 3.86 17.03
N ARG A 124 -11.22 4.44 17.30
CA ARG A 124 -10.71 4.63 18.66
C ARG A 124 -11.59 5.56 19.49
N HIS A 125 -12.09 6.64 18.89
CA HIS A 125 -13.01 7.57 19.55
C HIS A 125 -14.31 6.86 19.95
N LEU A 126 -14.91 6.09 19.04
CA LEU A 126 -16.18 5.39 19.27
C LEU A 126 -16.13 4.37 20.41
N VAL A 127 -14.99 3.71 20.63
CA VAL A 127 -14.79 2.79 21.77
C VAL A 127 -14.86 3.53 23.11
N ARG A 128 -14.60 4.86 23.13
CA ARG A 128 -14.55 5.69 24.33
C ARG A 128 -15.77 6.60 24.51
N ALA A 129 -16.68 6.65 23.53
CA ALA A 129 -17.79 7.58 23.48
C ALA A 129 -19.15 6.85 23.64
N PRO A 130 -19.63 6.63 24.89
CA PRO A 130 -20.85 5.84 25.14
C PRO A 130 -22.14 6.55 24.71
N ARG A 131 -22.14 7.86 24.65
CA ARG A 131 -23.29 8.68 24.26
C ARG A 131 -23.19 9.12 22.80
N THR A 132 -22.91 8.17 21.91
CA THR A 132 -22.79 8.41 20.45
C THR A 132 -23.77 7.54 19.69
N LEU A 133 -24.47 8.12 18.72
CA LEU A 133 -25.29 7.43 17.73
C LEU A 133 -24.66 7.56 16.36
N ILE A 134 -24.44 6.45 15.69
CA ILE A 134 -24.04 6.42 14.27
C ILE A 134 -25.16 5.85 13.45
N ILE A 135 -25.52 6.53 12.39
CA ILE A 135 -26.57 6.14 11.45
C ILE A 135 -25.94 5.87 10.10
N PHE A 136 -25.98 4.61 9.65
CA PHE A 136 -25.62 4.23 8.30
C PHE A 136 -26.89 4.12 7.46
N ASP A 137 -27.05 5.04 6.52
CA ASP A 137 -28.28 5.17 5.76
C ASP A 137 -28.19 4.52 4.37
N GLN A 138 -29.24 3.75 3.98
CA GLN A 138 -29.36 3.04 2.70
C GLN A 138 -28.24 2.02 2.43
N VAL A 139 -27.88 1.24 3.42
CA VAL A 139 -26.84 0.23 3.32
C VAL A 139 -27.28 -0.93 2.44
N THR A 140 -26.40 -1.36 1.54
CA THR A 140 -26.58 -2.52 0.65
C THR A 140 -25.78 -3.73 1.09
N ASP A 141 -24.67 -3.52 1.85
CA ASP A 141 -23.81 -4.58 2.37
C ASP A 141 -23.36 -4.30 3.82
N LEU A 142 -23.75 -5.18 4.73
CA LEU A 142 -23.39 -5.06 6.14
C LEU A 142 -21.91 -5.34 6.45
N LYS A 143 -21.22 -6.09 5.58
CA LYS A 143 -19.79 -6.36 5.78
C LYS A 143 -18.99 -5.07 5.78
N SER A 144 -19.33 -4.15 4.88
CA SER A 144 -18.67 -2.84 4.79
C SER A 144 -18.89 -1.98 6.05
N VAL A 145 -20.07 -2.01 6.65
CA VAL A 145 -20.36 -1.33 7.91
C VAL A 145 -19.59 -1.97 9.07
N ASN A 146 -19.59 -3.30 9.15
CA ASN A 146 -18.87 -4.03 10.20
C ASN A 146 -17.35 -3.83 10.11
N ALA A 147 -16.79 -3.61 8.93
CA ALA A 147 -15.38 -3.27 8.75
C ALA A 147 -15.02 -1.90 9.36
N LEU A 148 -15.97 -0.96 9.36
CA LEU A 148 -15.76 0.40 9.89
C LEU A 148 -16.02 0.52 11.39
N VAL A 149 -17.05 -0.16 11.90
CA VAL A 149 -17.47 -0.04 13.32
C VAL A 149 -16.89 -1.20 14.14
N PRO A 150 -16.18 -0.93 15.24
CA PRO A 150 -15.70 -1.97 16.15
C PRO A 150 -16.85 -2.85 16.69
N ASP A 151 -16.58 -4.15 16.92
CA ASP A 151 -17.59 -5.10 17.40
C ASP A 151 -18.22 -4.69 18.75
N ARG A 152 -17.43 -4.07 19.61
CA ARG A 152 -17.85 -3.59 20.93
C ARG A 152 -17.77 -2.07 21.01
N VAL A 153 -18.84 -1.40 20.60
CA VAL A 153 -19.00 0.05 20.76
C VAL A 153 -20.01 0.29 21.87
N PRO A 154 -19.70 1.12 22.88
CA PRO A 154 -20.63 1.44 23.98
C PRO A 154 -21.80 2.35 23.52
N GLY A 155 -21.65 3.01 22.37
CA GLY A 155 -22.69 3.82 21.73
C GLY A 155 -23.72 3.00 20.97
N CYS A 156 -24.58 3.66 20.21
CA CYS A 156 -25.61 3.04 19.39
C CYS A 156 -25.28 3.10 17.89
N VAL A 157 -25.65 2.06 17.17
CA VAL A 157 -25.53 1.97 15.70
C VAL A 157 -26.89 1.68 15.10
N LEU A 158 -27.34 2.56 14.24
CA LEU A 158 -28.56 2.41 13.46
C LEU A 158 -28.19 2.21 12.00
N VAL A 159 -28.76 1.18 11.38
CA VAL A 159 -28.58 0.91 9.95
C VAL A 159 -29.94 1.00 9.28
N THR A 160 -30.04 1.64 8.13
CA THR A 160 -31.23 1.59 7.29
C THR A 160 -30.94 0.85 5.99
N SER A 161 -31.91 0.09 5.50
CA SER A 161 -31.81 -0.60 4.21
C SER A 161 -33.18 -0.66 3.53
N ALA A 162 -33.17 -0.68 2.19
CA ALA A 162 -34.37 -0.87 1.39
C ALA A 162 -34.92 -2.30 1.52
N GLU A 163 -34.10 -3.26 1.91
CA GLU A 163 -34.45 -4.67 2.06
C GLU A 163 -33.87 -5.23 3.35
N ALA A 164 -34.43 -6.34 3.83
CA ALA A 164 -33.86 -7.06 4.96
C ALA A 164 -32.52 -7.68 4.54
N LEU A 165 -31.44 -7.30 5.24
CA LEU A 165 -30.10 -7.80 4.97
C LEU A 165 -29.86 -9.11 5.74
N SER A 166 -29.55 -10.18 5.03
CA SER A 166 -29.32 -11.50 5.62
C SER A 166 -27.96 -11.62 6.32
N GLY A 167 -27.91 -12.36 7.42
CA GLY A 167 -26.66 -12.76 8.09
C GLY A 167 -26.11 -11.76 9.11
N ALA A 168 -26.89 -10.82 9.61
CA ALA A 168 -26.45 -9.87 10.61
C ALA A 168 -26.84 -10.26 12.04
N PRO A 169 -25.97 -10.09 13.02
CA PRO A 169 -26.31 -10.14 14.45
C PRO A 169 -26.96 -8.81 14.91
N LEU A 170 -27.83 -8.24 14.07
CA LEU A 170 -28.52 -6.97 14.36
C LEU A 170 -29.98 -7.26 14.68
N ALA A 171 -30.54 -6.60 15.69
CA ALA A 171 -31.97 -6.57 15.87
C ALA A 171 -32.61 -5.90 14.63
N THR A 172 -33.51 -6.58 13.93
CA THR A 172 -34.14 -6.04 12.73
C THR A 172 -35.58 -5.64 13.06
N LEU A 173 -35.93 -4.41 12.71
CA LEU A 173 -37.31 -3.92 12.78
C LEU A 173 -37.76 -3.55 11.36
N GLU A 174 -38.88 -4.13 10.95
CA GLU A 174 -39.53 -3.75 9.69
C GLU A 174 -40.40 -2.51 9.92
N VAL A 175 -40.21 -1.52 9.04
CA VAL A 175 -41.02 -0.32 9.03
C VAL A 175 -42.32 -0.62 8.31
N SER A 176 -43.47 -0.52 9.00
CA SER A 176 -44.78 -0.72 8.43
C SER A 176 -45.30 0.54 7.73
N ASP A 177 -46.24 0.37 6.81
CA ASP A 177 -47.05 1.44 6.24
C ASP A 177 -47.84 2.18 7.35
N PHE A 178 -48.35 3.36 7.04
CA PHE A 178 -49.19 4.12 7.95
C PHE A 178 -50.53 3.42 8.17
N HIS A 179 -50.94 3.40 9.44
CA HIS A 179 -52.34 3.04 9.76
C HIS A 179 -53.31 4.09 9.16
N PRO A 180 -54.54 3.78 8.83
CA PRO A 180 -55.48 4.73 8.27
C PRO A 180 -55.64 6.04 9.06
N ALA A 181 -55.63 5.98 10.40
CA ALA A 181 -55.63 7.17 11.27
C ALA A 181 -54.37 8.01 11.12
N GLU A 182 -53.19 7.36 11.06
CA GLU A 182 -51.89 8.02 10.86
C GLU A 182 -51.84 8.70 9.48
N SER A 183 -52.34 8.04 8.41
CA SER A 183 -52.39 8.57 7.04
C SER A 183 -53.22 9.84 6.98
N ARG A 184 -54.36 9.85 7.70
CA ARG A 184 -55.26 11.00 7.83
C ARG A 184 -54.55 12.17 8.54
N GLU A 185 -53.99 11.96 9.70
CA GLU A 185 -53.23 12.99 10.43
C GLU A 185 -52.08 13.53 9.62
N PHE A 186 -51.34 12.66 8.96
CA PHE A 186 -50.23 13.02 8.08
C PHE A 186 -50.68 13.95 6.93
N LEU A 187 -51.75 13.59 6.24
CA LEU A 187 -52.29 14.42 5.16
C LEU A 187 -52.80 15.77 5.70
N ALA A 188 -53.49 15.78 6.84
CA ALA A 188 -53.91 17.02 7.47
C ALA A 188 -52.75 17.96 7.82
N ALA A 189 -51.69 17.42 8.39
CA ALA A 189 -50.50 18.17 8.72
C ALA A 189 -49.78 18.73 7.47
N ARG A 190 -49.75 17.95 6.39
CA ARG A 190 -49.09 18.35 5.13
C ARG A 190 -49.90 19.35 4.32
N LEU A 191 -51.22 19.21 4.27
CA LEU A 191 -52.08 20.11 3.53
C LEU A 191 -52.39 21.41 4.30
N GLY A 192 -52.20 21.41 5.62
CA GLY A 192 -52.46 22.56 6.46
C GLY A 192 -53.95 22.95 6.53
N THR A 193 -54.82 22.07 6.10
CA THR A 193 -56.30 22.26 6.08
C THR A 193 -56.99 21.04 6.69
N PRO A 194 -58.18 21.21 7.32
CA PRO A 194 -58.98 20.06 7.74
C PRO A 194 -59.31 19.15 6.54
N LEU A 195 -59.25 17.85 6.72
CA LEU A 195 -59.59 16.88 5.72
C LEU A 195 -61.09 16.76 5.56
N THR A 196 -61.50 16.58 4.33
CA THR A 196 -62.89 16.22 4.02
C THR A 196 -63.07 14.69 4.06
N ALA A 197 -64.31 14.20 4.13
CA ALA A 197 -64.59 12.76 4.03
C ALA A 197 -64.03 12.11 2.77
N GLN A 198 -63.93 12.87 1.69
CA GLN A 198 -63.31 12.42 0.43
C GLN A 198 -61.79 12.27 0.48
N ASP A 199 -61.11 13.04 1.33
CA ASP A 199 -59.68 12.88 1.56
C ASP A 199 -59.36 11.63 2.40
N ASP A 200 -60.29 11.25 3.27
CA ASP A 200 -60.23 10.02 4.05
C ASP A 200 -60.31 8.78 3.13
N GLU A 201 -61.19 8.80 2.13
CA GLU A 201 -61.28 7.76 1.09
C GLU A 201 -60.00 7.74 0.24
N THR A 202 -59.44 8.90 -0.10
CA THR A 202 -58.19 8.97 -0.86
C THR A 202 -57.02 8.41 -0.03
N ALA A 203 -56.93 8.75 1.26
CA ALA A 203 -55.93 8.20 2.15
C ALA A 203 -55.99 6.65 2.23
N PHE A 204 -57.20 6.11 2.22
CA PHE A 204 -57.46 4.66 2.16
C PHE A 204 -56.96 4.05 0.83
N HIS A 205 -57.27 4.66 -0.31
CA HIS A 205 -56.86 4.20 -1.65
C HIS A 205 -55.34 4.25 -1.83
N LEU A 206 -54.65 5.22 -1.19
CA LEU A 206 -53.21 5.30 -1.19
C LEU A 206 -52.55 4.20 -0.30
N GLY A 207 -53.36 3.44 0.45
CA GLY A 207 -52.91 2.23 1.17
C GLY A 207 -51.90 2.47 2.30
N GLY A 208 -51.87 3.70 2.85
CA GLY A 208 -50.94 4.04 3.92
C GLY A 208 -49.47 4.13 3.47
N VAL A 209 -49.16 4.08 2.18
CA VAL A 209 -47.79 4.12 1.67
C VAL A 209 -47.22 5.53 1.79
N PRO A 210 -46.17 5.77 2.65
CA PRO A 210 -45.65 7.12 2.95
C PRO A 210 -45.33 7.93 1.69
N LEU A 211 -44.69 7.32 0.71
CA LEU A 211 -44.26 8.00 -0.51
C LEU A 211 -45.43 8.46 -1.38
N LEU A 212 -46.49 7.66 -1.46
CA LEU A 212 -47.73 8.04 -2.20
C LEU A 212 -48.45 9.20 -1.50
N LEU A 213 -48.54 9.18 -0.17
CA LEU A 213 -49.11 10.27 0.64
C LEU A 213 -48.33 11.56 0.45
N HIS A 214 -46.97 11.48 0.44
CA HIS A 214 -46.11 12.65 0.18
C HIS A 214 -46.34 13.25 -1.21
N LEU A 215 -46.41 12.43 -2.28
CA LEU A 215 -46.64 12.90 -3.64
C LEU A 215 -48.02 13.49 -3.81
N TYR A 216 -49.07 12.84 -3.27
CA TYR A 216 -50.45 13.35 -3.31
C TYR A 216 -50.54 14.72 -2.63
N ALA A 217 -50.08 14.80 -1.38
CA ALA A 217 -50.10 16.07 -0.65
C ALA A 217 -49.25 17.16 -1.33
N GLY A 218 -48.12 16.78 -1.89
CA GLY A 218 -47.26 17.70 -2.63
C GLY A 218 -47.91 18.25 -3.89
N CYS A 219 -48.59 17.42 -4.67
CA CYS A 219 -49.32 17.84 -5.86
C CYS A 219 -50.45 18.82 -5.50
N VAL A 220 -51.26 18.47 -4.50
CA VAL A 220 -52.37 19.30 -4.01
C VAL A 220 -51.86 20.63 -3.43
N ALA A 221 -50.74 20.63 -2.69
CA ALA A 221 -50.16 21.86 -2.15
C ALA A 221 -49.61 22.80 -3.24
N LEU A 222 -49.14 22.25 -4.36
CA LEU A 222 -48.66 23.05 -5.51
C LEU A 222 -49.82 23.52 -6.39
N GLU A 223 -50.84 22.69 -6.58
CA GLU A 223 -52.00 22.94 -7.45
C GLU A 223 -53.28 22.36 -6.82
N PRO A 224 -53.98 23.09 -5.94
CA PRO A 224 -55.19 22.61 -5.28
C PRO A 224 -56.32 22.19 -6.22
N ALA A 225 -56.37 22.77 -7.42
CA ALA A 225 -57.39 22.43 -8.43
C ALA A 225 -57.31 20.98 -8.90
N ARG A 226 -56.15 20.33 -8.79
CA ARG A 226 -55.96 18.92 -9.20
C ARG A 226 -56.47 17.91 -8.17
N ARG A 227 -56.86 18.33 -6.97
CA ARG A 227 -57.29 17.44 -5.87
C ARG A 227 -58.40 16.46 -6.27
N ALA A 228 -59.45 16.91 -6.96
CA ALA A 228 -60.56 16.06 -7.43
C ALA A 228 -60.08 15.01 -8.45
N ALA A 229 -59.29 15.45 -9.45
CA ALA A 229 -58.82 14.56 -10.52
C ALA A 229 -57.86 13.47 -9.97
N LEU A 230 -57.00 13.82 -9.01
CA LEU A 230 -56.07 12.87 -8.36
C LEU A 230 -56.83 11.81 -7.55
N ARG A 231 -57.92 12.20 -6.87
CA ARG A 231 -58.80 11.28 -6.15
C ARG A 231 -59.44 10.27 -7.08
N GLU A 232 -60.11 10.76 -8.12
CA GLU A 232 -60.78 9.90 -9.12
C GLU A 232 -59.80 8.95 -9.81
N ALA A 233 -58.58 9.40 -10.04
CA ALA A 233 -57.54 8.56 -10.60
C ALA A 233 -57.07 7.49 -9.60
N ALA A 234 -56.91 7.84 -8.32
CA ALA A 234 -56.54 6.89 -7.26
C ALA A 234 -57.59 5.79 -7.11
N GLU A 235 -58.89 6.16 -7.07
CA GLU A 235 -59.98 5.22 -7.00
C GLU A 235 -59.97 4.25 -8.21
N ARG A 236 -59.91 4.77 -9.42
CA ARG A 236 -59.87 3.97 -10.65
C ARG A 236 -58.68 3.00 -10.70
N LEU A 237 -57.48 3.46 -10.30
CA LEU A 237 -56.30 2.62 -10.29
C LEU A 237 -56.39 1.53 -9.23
N CYS A 238 -57.02 1.80 -8.07
CA CYS A 238 -57.33 0.80 -7.06
C CYS A 238 -58.26 -0.29 -7.57
N ASP A 239 -59.35 0.10 -8.25
CA ASP A 239 -60.28 -0.85 -8.82
C ASP A 239 -59.67 -1.70 -9.93
N THR A 240 -58.86 -1.07 -10.80
CA THR A 240 -58.17 -1.75 -11.89
C THR A 240 -57.20 -2.81 -11.41
N HIS A 241 -56.57 -2.60 -10.28
CA HIS A 241 -55.52 -3.46 -9.71
C HIS A 241 -55.91 -4.05 -8.34
N ALA A 242 -57.21 -4.30 -8.10
CA ALA A 242 -57.74 -4.73 -6.81
C ALA A 242 -57.14 -6.02 -6.25
N HIS A 243 -56.61 -6.90 -7.13
CA HIS A 243 -56.05 -8.19 -6.75
C HIS A 243 -54.52 -8.23 -6.73
N ASP A 244 -53.82 -7.13 -7.11
CA ASP A 244 -52.37 -7.03 -7.13
C ASP A 244 -51.88 -5.73 -6.47
N ASP A 245 -51.54 -5.83 -5.19
CA ASP A 245 -51.06 -4.72 -4.38
C ASP A 245 -49.81 -4.07 -4.99
N ARG A 246 -48.89 -4.86 -5.58
CA ARG A 246 -47.66 -4.33 -6.18
C ARG A 246 -47.96 -3.54 -7.46
N ALA A 247 -48.80 -4.07 -8.31
CA ALA A 247 -49.21 -3.38 -9.52
C ALA A 247 -49.98 -2.09 -9.18
N ARG A 248 -50.86 -2.13 -8.18
CA ARG A 248 -51.58 -0.97 -7.68
C ARG A 248 -50.66 0.14 -7.21
N ILE A 249 -49.75 -0.16 -6.28
CA ILE A 249 -48.80 0.81 -5.76
C ILE A 249 -47.94 1.40 -6.87
N ARG A 250 -47.49 0.56 -7.80
CA ARG A 250 -46.70 1.00 -8.95
C ARG A 250 -47.48 1.96 -9.84
N ALA A 251 -48.72 1.65 -10.19
CA ALA A 251 -49.56 2.47 -11.03
C ALA A 251 -49.86 3.82 -10.36
N LEU A 252 -50.18 3.83 -9.06
CA LEU A 252 -50.38 5.03 -8.27
C LEU A 252 -49.14 5.90 -8.23
N LEU A 253 -47.99 5.29 -8.01
CA LEU A 253 -46.70 6.00 -7.96
C LEU A 253 -46.39 6.68 -9.29
N GLU A 254 -46.53 5.96 -10.40
CA GLU A 254 -46.27 6.48 -11.75
C GLU A 254 -47.24 7.61 -12.11
N HIS A 255 -48.53 7.48 -11.73
CA HIS A 255 -49.53 8.52 -11.94
C HIS A 255 -49.22 9.77 -11.11
N LEU A 256 -49.06 9.64 -9.79
CA LEU A 256 -48.82 10.78 -8.91
C LEU A 256 -47.49 11.50 -9.24
N LEU A 257 -46.45 10.75 -9.55
CA LEU A 257 -45.17 11.34 -9.96
C LEU A 257 -45.32 12.15 -11.25
N ARG A 258 -46.05 11.63 -12.25
CA ARG A 258 -46.34 12.33 -13.52
C ARG A 258 -47.09 13.63 -13.27
N GLU A 259 -48.13 13.62 -12.42
CA GLU A 259 -48.91 14.79 -12.11
C GLU A 259 -48.09 15.87 -11.37
N VAL A 260 -47.32 15.50 -10.36
CA VAL A 260 -46.44 16.44 -9.64
C VAL A 260 -45.41 17.05 -10.59
N LEU A 261 -44.80 16.25 -11.47
CA LEU A 261 -43.83 16.73 -12.44
C LEU A 261 -44.45 17.65 -13.51
N SER A 262 -45.68 17.39 -13.91
CA SER A 262 -46.43 18.28 -14.82
C SER A 262 -46.63 19.65 -14.18
N VAL A 263 -47.10 19.70 -12.93
CA VAL A 263 -47.25 20.96 -12.19
C VAL A 263 -45.94 21.72 -12.05
N LEU A 264 -44.87 21.03 -11.70
CA LEU A 264 -43.54 21.66 -11.59
C LEU A 264 -43.07 22.22 -12.93
N ARG A 265 -43.30 21.49 -14.03
CA ARG A 265 -42.90 21.95 -15.38
C ARG A 265 -43.64 23.23 -15.77
N GLU A 266 -44.95 23.31 -15.43
CA GLU A 266 -45.80 24.43 -15.76
C GLU A 266 -45.54 25.68 -14.88
N ARG A 267 -45.34 25.48 -13.55
CA ARG A 267 -45.32 26.58 -12.59
C ARG A 267 -43.94 26.88 -11.98
N GLU A 268 -43.10 25.88 -11.86
CA GLU A 268 -41.78 25.96 -11.18
C GLU A 268 -40.70 25.28 -12.02
N HIS A 269 -40.55 25.67 -13.28
CA HIS A 269 -39.64 25.06 -14.26
C HIS A 269 -38.20 24.94 -13.79
N LEU A 270 -37.72 25.87 -12.95
CA LEU A 270 -36.37 25.80 -12.38
C LEU A 270 -36.22 24.63 -11.38
N ALA A 271 -37.25 24.39 -10.54
CA ALA A 271 -37.28 23.26 -9.63
C ALA A 271 -37.38 21.93 -10.40
N PHE A 272 -38.15 21.90 -11.49
CA PHE A 272 -38.20 20.74 -12.40
C PHE A 272 -36.83 20.44 -13.01
N ASN A 273 -36.11 21.44 -13.52
CA ASN A 273 -34.79 21.28 -14.12
C ASN A 273 -33.75 20.81 -13.09
N LEU A 274 -33.82 21.32 -11.86
CA LEU A 274 -32.95 20.88 -10.75
C LEU A 274 -33.20 19.42 -10.37
N TYR A 275 -34.52 19.04 -10.28
CA TYR A 275 -34.90 17.66 -10.05
C TYR A 275 -34.44 16.73 -11.18
N ALA A 276 -34.65 17.14 -12.45
CA ALA A 276 -34.24 16.37 -13.62
C ALA A 276 -32.72 16.14 -13.65
N LEU A 277 -31.91 17.13 -13.28
CA LEU A 277 -30.47 16.98 -13.18
C LEU A 277 -30.10 16.00 -12.05
N ALA A 278 -30.66 16.19 -10.86
CA ALA A 278 -30.37 15.36 -9.70
C ALA A 278 -30.87 13.90 -9.84
N ALA A 279 -31.85 13.64 -10.69
CA ALA A 279 -32.39 12.31 -10.92
C ALA A 279 -31.41 11.35 -11.60
N PHE A 280 -30.41 11.86 -12.31
CA PHE A 280 -29.31 11.06 -12.88
C PHE A 280 -28.11 10.90 -11.94
N MET A 281 -28.22 11.38 -10.71
CA MET A 281 -27.19 11.24 -9.68
C MET A 281 -27.60 10.20 -8.62
N GLY A 282 -26.70 9.83 -7.72
CA GLY A 282 -27.01 8.89 -6.65
C GLY A 282 -28.03 9.44 -5.65
N PRO A 283 -28.73 8.55 -4.92
CA PRO A 283 -29.74 8.95 -3.92
C PRO A 283 -29.15 9.49 -2.61
N GLN A 284 -27.82 9.52 -2.46
CA GLN A 284 -27.14 10.06 -1.30
C GLN A 284 -27.40 11.56 -1.15
N PRO A 285 -27.11 12.18 0.03
CA PRO A 285 -27.20 13.61 0.19
C PRO A 285 -26.27 14.37 -0.75
N LEU A 286 -26.81 15.20 -1.63
CA LEU A 286 -26.07 16.13 -2.46
C LEU A 286 -26.02 17.49 -1.75
N TYR A 287 -24.83 17.94 -1.42
CA TYR A 287 -24.62 19.13 -0.62
C TYR A 287 -24.80 20.41 -1.42
N ALA A 288 -25.40 21.43 -0.83
CA ALA A 288 -25.74 22.69 -1.49
C ALA A 288 -24.52 23.45 -2.03
N ASN A 289 -23.36 23.35 -1.34
CA ASN A 289 -22.12 23.95 -1.80
C ASN A 289 -21.64 23.38 -3.15
N VAL A 290 -21.92 22.10 -3.47
CA VAL A 290 -21.58 21.50 -4.76
C VAL A 290 -22.27 22.24 -5.92
N PHE A 291 -23.54 22.65 -5.73
CA PHE A 291 -24.24 23.45 -6.73
C PHE A 291 -23.71 24.89 -6.81
N GLN A 292 -23.31 25.49 -5.68
CA GLN A 292 -22.76 26.84 -5.61
C GLN A 292 -21.39 26.92 -6.26
N ASP A 293 -20.51 25.98 -5.90
CA ASP A 293 -19.15 25.90 -6.46
C ASP A 293 -19.17 25.52 -7.95
N GLY A 294 -20.15 24.71 -8.37
CA GLY A 294 -20.33 24.19 -9.72
C GLY A 294 -21.29 24.98 -10.62
N VAL A 295 -21.67 26.20 -10.24
CA VAL A 295 -22.68 27.02 -11.00
C VAL A 295 -22.33 27.11 -12.48
N THR A 296 -21.07 27.32 -12.84
CA THR A 296 -20.60 27.46 -14.23
C THR A 296 -20.70 26.17 -15.05
N HIS A 297 -20.83 25.03 -14.40
CA HIS A 297 -20.88 23.71 -15.02
C HIS A 297 -22.31 23.15 -15.14
N LEU A 298 -23.29 23.87 -14.59
CA LEU A 298 -24.70 23.54 -14.69
C LEU A 298 -25.25 23.89 -16.08
N PRO A 299 -26.36 23.27 -16.50
CA PRO A 299 -27.11 23.73 -17.67
C PRO A 299 -27.42 25.22 -17.59
N GLU A 300 -27.37 25.92 -18.73
CA GLU A 300 -27.40 27.39 -18.80
C GLU A 300 -28.55 28.01 -17.99
N VAL A 301 -29.75 27.41 -18.06
CA VAL A 301 -30.94 27.89 -17.33
C VAL A 301 -30.74 27.85 -15.82
N LEU A 302 -30.15 26.74 -15.29
CA LEU A 302 -29.85 26.59 -13.87
C LEU A 302 -28.65 27.45 -13.46
N SER A 303 -27.61 27.53 -14.30
CA SER A 303 -26.41 28.34 -14.06
C SER A 303 -26.79 29.81 -13.86
N LYS A 304 -27.58 30.39 -14.77
CA LYS A 304 -28.06 31.77 -14.65
C LYS A 304 -28.92 32.00 -13.40
N ALA A 305 -29.79 31.05 -13.06
CA ALA A 305 -30.68 31.18 -11.91
C ALA A 305 -29.92 31.03 -10.57
N LEU A 306 -29.02 30.07 -10.47
CA LEU A 306 -28.28 29.77 -9.22
C LEU A 306 -27.11 30.73 -8.98
N ALA A 307 -26.84 31.66 -9.88
CA ALA A 307 -25.93 32.78 -9.62
C ALA A 307 -26.41 33.66 -8.45
N ASP A 308 -27.73 33.71 -8.16
CA ASP A 308 -28.27 34.26 -6.91
C ASP A 308 -28.31 33.16 -5.82
N PRO A 309 -27.52 33.27 -4.73
CA PRO A 309 -27.49 32.26 -3.66
C PRO A 309 -28.86 31.99 -2.99
N ARG A 310 -29.82 32.90 -3.08
CA ARG A 310 -31.16 32.78 -2.49
C ARG A 310 -32.06 31.84 -3.29
N VAL A 311 -31.76 31.59 -4.56
CA VAL A 311 -32.60 30.78 -5.45
C VAL A 311 -32.55 29.32 -5.07
N LEU A 312 -31.35 28.74 -4.80
CA LEU A 312 -31.20 27.32 -4.45
C LEU A 312 -32.07 26.91 -3.25
N PRO A 313 -32.02 27.60 -2.09
CA PRO A 313 -32.87 27.26 -0.95
C PRO A 313 -34.35 27.31 -1.27
N ARG A 314 -34.81 28.28 -2.12
CA ARG A 314 -36.18 28.36 -2.59
C ARG A 314 -36.58 27.12 -3.38
N LEU A 315 -35.75 26.71 -4.38
CA LEU A 315 -36.02 25.54 -5.21
C LEU A 315 -36.03 24.24 -4.38
N LEU A 316 -35.14 24.09 -3.44
CA LEU A 316 -35.13 22.97 -2.51
C LEU A 316 -36.39 22.93 -1.66
N GLY A 317 -36.89 24.08 -1.21
CA GLY A 317 -38.15 24.22 -0.50
C GLY A 317 -39.35 23.81 -1.38
N VAL A 318 -39.35 24.12 -2.68
CA VAL A 318 -40.38 23.68 -3.62
C VAL A 318 -40.35 22.17 -3.79
N LEU A 319 -39.19 21.55 -4.03
CA LEU A 319 -39.03 20.09 -4.17
C LEU A 319 -39.49 19.33 -2.91
N ARG A 320 -39.19 19.88 -1.71
CA ARG A 320 -39.64 19.32 -0.43
C ARG A 320 -41.19 19.37 -0.33
N ARG A 321 -41.81 20.52 -0.63
CA ARG A 321 -43.27 20.63 -0.61
C ARG A 321 -43.95 19.71 -1.60
N ALA A 322 -43.33 19.54 -2.80
CA ALA A 322 -43.78 18.59 -3.82
C ALA A 322 -43.68 17.11 -3.40
N GLY A 323 -43.06 16.78 -2.31
CA GLY A 323 -42.85 15.40 -1.87
C GLY A 323 -41.79 14.65 -2.69
N LEU A 324 -40.96 15.36 -3.48
CA LEU A 324 -39.98 14.78 -4.41
C LEU A 324 -38.59 14.65 -3.80
N ALA A 325 -38.31 15.41 -2.74
CA ALA A 325 -36.98 15.46 -2.14
C ALA A 325 -37.00 15.59 -0.63
N ARG A 326 -36.03 14.99 0.03
CA ARG A 326 -35.66 15.31 1.40
C ARG A 326 -34.68 16.47 1.36
N THR A 327 -34.88 17.46 2.17
CA THR A 327 -34.01 18.63 2.23
C THR A 327 -33.61 18.96 3.65
N GLY A 328 -32.39 19.49 3.81
CA GLY A 328 -31.88 20.06 5.02
C GLY A 328 -31.35 21.47 4.80
N ARG A 329 -30.60 21.99 5.77
CA ARG A 329 -29.97 23.31 5.64
C ARG A 329 -28.90 23.33 4.55
N ALA A 330 -28.22 22.21 4.33
CA ALA A 330 -27.04 22.13 3.49
C ALA A 330 -27.07 20.98 2.47
N ALA A 331 -28.14 20.19 2.39
CA ALA A 331 -28.18 19.01 1.51
C ALA A 331 -29.59 18.71 0.99
N VAL A 332 -29.65 18.02 -0.17
CA VAL A 332 -30.85 17.47 -0.79
C VAL A 332 -30.61 16.02 -1.18
N SER A 333 -31.62 15.16 -1.03
CA SER A 333 -31.60 13.78 -1.51
C SER A 333 -32.93 13.45 -2.15
N LEU A 334 -32.89 12.72 -3.26
CA LEU A 334 -34.07 12.21 -3.94
C LEU A 334 -34.26 10.74 -3.61
N PRO A 335 -35.46 10.26 -3.30
CA PRO A 335 -35.71 8.83 -3.16
C PRO A 335 -35.36 8.07 -4.44
N ALA A 336 -34.56 7.00 -4.31
CA ALA A 336 -34.05 6.24 -5.46
C ALA A 336 -35.15 5.75 -6.39
N VAL A 337 -36.29 5.30 -5.82
CA VAL A 337 -37.44 4.83 -6.59
C VAL A 337 -38.07 5.94 -7.47
N LEU A 338 -38.07 7.20 -7.00
CA LEU A 338 -38.56 8.33 -7.78
C LEU A 338 -37.59 8.71 -8.91
N GLN A 339 -36.29 8.64 -8.65
CA GLN A 339 -35.25 8.84 -9.66
C GLN A 339 -35.39 7.83 -10.80
N GLU A 340 -35.44 6.55 -10.45
CA GLU A 340 -35.56 5.44 -11.40
C GLU A 340 -36.84 5.57 -12.27
N ARG A 341 -37.99 5.84 -11.63
CA ARG A 341 -39.28 6.00 -12.34
C ARG A 341 -39.27 7.24 -13.25
N PHE A 342 -38.72 8.34 -12.79
CA PHE A 342 -38.60 9.54 -13.61
C PHE A 342 -37.72 9.27 -14.84
N VAL A 343 -36.51 8.77 -14.66
CA VAL A 343 -35.59 8.48 -15.76
C VAL A 343 -36.23 7.47 -16.73
N SER A 344 -36.88 6.42 -16.22
CA SER A 344 -37.54 5.43 -17.05
C SER A 344 -38.68 6.04 -17.88
N SER A 345 -39.38 7.07 -17.38
CA SER A 345 -40.51 7.73 -18.07
C SER A 345 -40.07 8.72 -19.14
N LEU A 346 -38.84 9.12 -19.21
CA LEU A 346 -38.33 10.10 -20.17
C LEU A 346 -38.23 9.51 -21.59
N PRO A 347 -38.46 10.31 -22.64
CA PRO A 347 -38.11 9.96 -24.02
C PRO A 347 -36.59 9.79 -24.18
N GLY A 348 -36.14 9.01 -25.17
CA GLY A 348 -34.74 8.70 -25.40
C GLY A 348 -33.83 9.93 -25.44
N GLU A 349 -34.19 10.94 -26.26
CA GLU A 349 -33.42 12.19 -26.37
C GLU A 349 -33.33 12.97 -25.04
N ALA A 350 -34.41 13.01 -24.25
CA ALA A 350 -34.43 13.68 -22.96
C ALA A 350 -33.60 12.91 -21.91
N LYS A 351 -33.60 11.56 -21.97
CA LYS A 351 -32.70 10.75 -21.14
C LYS A 351 -31.24 11.05 -21.42
N GLU A 352 -30.86 11.05 -22.71
CA GLU A 352 -29.49 11.33 -23.10
C GLU A 352 -29.04 12.75 -22.71
N ALA A 353 -29.90 13.75 -22.92
CA ALA A 353 -29.62 15.14 -22.56
C ALA A 353 -29.47 15.29 -21.04
N GLY A 354 -30.32 14.66 -20.23
CA GLY A 354 -30.25 14.68 -18.77
C GLY A 354 -28.99 13.99 -18.24
N CYS A 355 -28.71 12.80 -18.76
CA CYS A 355 -27.50 12.06 -18.42
C CYS A 355 -26.23 12.85 -18.74
N ARG A 356 -26.14 13.42 -19.94
CA ARG A 356 -25.02 14.25 -20.37
C ARG A 356 -24.84 15.46 -19.47
N ALA A 357 -25.91 16.11 -19.07
CA ALA A 357 -25.86 17.26 -18.19
C ALA A 357 -25.35 16.89 -16.79
N ALA A 358 -25.88 15.82 -16.19
CA ALA A 358 -25.45 15.33 -14.89
C ALA A 358 -23.98 14.86 -14.90
N LEU A 359 -23.61 14.10 -15.93
CA LEU A 359 -22.24 13.58 -16.09
C LEU A 359 -21.23 14.74 -16.22
N ARG A 360 -21.50 15.72 -17.09
CA ARG A 360 -20.64 16.91 -17.24
C ARG A 360 -20.50 17.71 -15.94
N PHE A 361 -21.61 17.89 -15.24
CA PHE A 361 -21.58 18.56 -13.94
C PHE A 361 -20.68 17.82 -12.96
N VAL A 362 -20.89 16.52 -12.78
CA VAL A 362 -20.10 15.71 -11.82
C VAL A 362 -18.63 15.59 -12.23
N VAL A 363 -18.32 15.40 -13.52
CA VAL A 363 -16.93 15.35 -14.03
C VAL A 363 -16.15 16.60 -13.67
N ASN A 364 -16.78 17.77 -13.79
CA ASN A 364 -16.11 19.04 -13.50
C ASN A 364 -16.06 19.35 -11.99
N MET A 365 -17.01 18.80 -11.23
CA MET A 365 -17.06 18.98 -9.77
C MET A 365 -16.24 17.95 -8.99
N PHE A 366 -15.68 16.92 -9.65
CA PHE A 366 -14.83 15.93 -8.99
C PHE A 366 -13.37 16.44 -8.94
N PRO A 367 -12.89 17.02 -7.81
CA PRO A 367 -11.68 17.84 -7.77
C PRO A 367 -10.38 17.03 -7.69
N PHE A 368 -10.41 15.72 -7.94
CA PHE A 368 -9.24 14.88 -7.83
C PHE A 368 -8.29 15.02 -9.01
N LYS A 369 -7.04 15.38 -8.73
CA LYS A 369 -5.94 15.40 -9.70
C LYS A 369 -4.87 14.40 -9.26
N GLU A 370 -4.21 13.77 -10.21
CA GLU A 370 -3.17 12.76 -9.95
C GLU A 370 -2.01 13.29 -9.09
N GLU A 371 -1.79 14.60 -9.11
CA GLU A 371 -0.78 15.29 -8.29
C GLU A 371 -1.15 15.31 -6.79
N HIS A 372 -2.43 15.19 -6.44
CA HIS A 372 -2.94 15.20 -5.06
C HIS A 372 -3.21 13.77 -4.61
N GLN A 373 -2.18 13.02 -4.22
CA GLN A 373 -2.30 11.63 -3.77
C GLN A 373 -2.86 11.49 -2.34
N THR A 374 -3.81 12.34 -1.95
CA THR A 374 -4.35 12.39 -0.60
C THR A 374 -5.86 12.33 -0.59
N PHE A 375 -6.42 11.97 0.57
CA PHE A 375 -7.85 11.98 0.82
C PHE A 375 -8.47 13.35 0.54
N ASN A 376 -9.61 13.35 -0.15
CA ASN A 376 -10.40 14.54 -0.43
C ASN A 376 -11.87 14.27 -0.07
N LEU A 377 -12.40 15.03 0.89
CA LEU A 377 -13.78 14.87 1.39
C LEU A 377 -14.82 15.13 0.31
N GLN A 378 -14.62 16.11 -0.56
CA GLN A 378 -15.56 16.40 -1.65
C GLN A 378 -15.61 15.23 -2.65
N CYS A 379 -14.48 14.60 -2.96
CA CYS A 379 -14.46 13.37 -3.77
C CYS A 379 -15.25 12.25 -3.11
N SER A 380 -15.09 12.03 -1.80
CA SER A 380 -15.87 11.01 -1.07
C SER A 380 -17.36 11.27 -1.15
N ARG A 381 -17.80 12.52 -0.97
CA ARG A 381 -19.20 12.92 -1.06
C ARG A 381 -19.78 12.77 -2.46
N LEU A 382 -18.98 13.01 -3.49
CA LEU A 382 -19.41 12.92 -4.90
C LEU A 382 -19.27 11.53 -5.50
N LEU A 383 -18.51 10.63 -4.88
CA LEU A 383 -18.21 9.30 -5.45
C LEU A 383 -19.48 8.53 -5.84
N GLY A 384 -20.46 8.45 -4.95
CA GLY A 384 -21.72 7.76 -5.24
C GLY A 384 -22.53 8.40 -6.36
N HIS A 385 -22.56 9.73 -6.41
CA HIS A 385 -23.24 10.48 -7.50
C HIS A 385 -22.53 10.26 -8.84
N ALA A 386 -21.20 10.28 -8.83
CA ALA A 386 -20.35 10.05 -9.99
C ALA A 386 -20.51 8.63 -10.54
N SER A 387 -20.53 7.65 -9.66
CA SER A 387 -20.74 6.25 -10.03
C SER A 387 -22.09 6.03 -10.71
N VAL A 388 -23.17 6.56 -10.13
CA VAL A 388 -24.53 6.44 -10.70
C VAL A 388 -24.63 7.16 -12.04
N ALA A 389 -24.10 8.38 -12.17
CA ALA A 389 -24.11 9.12 -13.43
C ALA A 389 -23.35 8.38 -14.55
N ALA A 390 -22.20 7.79 -14.23
CA ALA A 390 -21.46 6.96 -15.18
C ALA A 390 -22.21 5.69 -15.56
N THR A 391 -22.87 5.01 -14.61
CA THR A 391 -23.69 3.82 -14.87
C THR A 391 -24.85 4.13 -15.82
N TRP A 392 -25.52 5.28 -15.67
CA TRP A 392 -26.57 5.69 -16.62
C TRP A 392 -26.02 5.87 -18.04
N ALA A 393 -24.82 6.45 -18.18
CA ALA A 393 -24.17 6.61 -19.48
C ALA A 393 -23.83 5.26 -20.13
N GLU A 394 -23.34 4.30 -19.35
CA GLU A 394 -23.04 2.93 -19.81
C GLU A 394 -24.33 2.21 -20.25
N VAL A 395 -25.39 2.24 -19.42
CA VAL A 395 -26.66 1.58 -19.73
C VAL A 395 -27.31 2.16 -21.01
N MET A 396 -27.17 3.45 -21.24
CA MET A 396 -27.73 4.10 -22.44
C MET A 396 -26.80 4.04 -23.66
N GLY A 397 -25.54 3.63 -23.49
CA GLY A 397 -24.53 3.65 -24.55
C GLY A 397 -24.21 5.06 -25.06
N SER A 398 -24.47 6.10 -24.25
CA SER A 398 -24.31 7.51 -24.63
C SER A 398 -23.38 8.26 -23.68
N SER A 399 -22.67 9.27 -24.21
CA SER A 399 -21.68 10.05 -23.40
C SER A 399 -20.56 9.20 -22.78
N LEU A 400 -20.22 8.07 -23.40
CA LEU A 400 -19.26 7.11 -22.89
C LEU A 400 -17.84 7.68 -22.77
N GLU A 401 -17.47 8.70 -23.55
CA GLU A 401 -16.17 9.36 -23.43
C GLU A 401 -16.03 10.04 -22.06
N ASP A 402 -17.04 10.85 -21.68
CA ASP A 402 -17.06 11.54 -20.38
C ASP A 402 -17.19 10.54 -19.22
N ALA A 403 -18.02 9.48 -19.40
CA ALA A 403 -18.15 8.41 -18.42
C ALA A 403 -16.82 7.68 -18.19
N GLY A 404 -16.12 7.29 -19.25
CA GLY A 404 -14.84 6.61 -19.17
C GLY A 404 -13.74 7.50 -18.53
N ARG A 405 -13.80 8.82 -18.77
CA ARG A 405 -12.89 9.79 -18.10
C ARG A 405 -13.19 9.87 -16.60
N LEU A 406 -14.46 9.98 -16.22
CA LEU A 406 -14.90 10.03 -14.84
C LEU A 406 -14.53 8.74 -14.09
N LEU A 407 -14.85 7.59 -14.66
CA LEU A 407 -14.53 6.27 -14.07
C LEU A 407 -13.04 6.09 -13.85
N ASN A 408 -12.20 6.57 -14.77
CA ASN A 408 -10.75 6.58 -14.57
C ASN A 408 -10.33 7.49 -13.41
N GLN A 409 -10.95 8.67 -13.24
CA GLN A 409 -10.67 9.56 -12.10
C GLN A 409 -11.14 8.95 -10.78
N LEU A 410 -12.29 8.26 -10.75
CA LEU A 410 -12.77 7.52 -9.58
C LEU A 410 -11.79 6.41 -9.19
N GLY A 411 -11.28 5.67 -10.18
CA GLY A 411 -10.25 4.66 -9.96
C GLY A 411 -8.96 5.23 -9.37
N LEU A 412 -8.48 6.36 -9.88
CA LEU A 412 -7.32 7.09 -9.35
C LEU A 412 -7.54 7.52 -7.89
N TYR A 413 -8.72 8.09 -7.58
CA TYR A 413 -9.06 8.51 -6.23
C TYR A 413 -9.12 7.33 -5.25
N LEU A 414 -9.79 6.24 -5.62
CA LEU A 414 -9.91 5.05 -4.77
C LEU A 414 -8.55 4.38 -4.53
N ARG A 415 -7.70 4.36 -5.54
CA ARG A 415 -6.31 3.89 -5.41
C ARG A 415 -5.53 4.75 -4.41
N ALA A 416 -5.66 6.08 -4.48
CA ALA A 416 -5.03 7.01 -3.54
C ALA A 416 -5.56 6.85 -2.09
N CYS A 417 -6.81 6.38 -1.94
CA CYS A 417 -7.43 6.04 -0.65
C CYS A 417 -7.19 4.60 -0.20
N ASP A 418 -6.26 3.88 -0.83
CA ASP A 418 -5.93 2.46 -0.54
C ASP A 418 -7.05 1.45 -0.79
N GLN A 419 -8.12 1.84 -1.49
CA GLN A 419 -9.24 0.98 -1.88
C GLN A 419 -8.98 0.32 -3.25
N ARG A 420 -7.89 -0.47 -3.34
CA ARG A 420 -7.36 -0.99 -4.61
C ARG A 420 -8.34 -1.92 -5.33
N GLU A 421 -9.01 -2.82 -4.63
CA GLU A 421 -9.97 -3.76 -5.23
C GLU A 421 -11.19 -3.04 -5.84
N GLU A 422 -11.67 -1.98 -5.18
CA GLU A 422 -12.73 -1.15 -5.74
C GLU A 422 -12.21 -0.35 -6.96
N ALA A 423 -10.99 0.18 -6.90
CA ALA A 423 -10.38 0.89 -8.02
C ALA A 423 -10.30 0.02 -9.29
N VAL A 424 -10.01 -1.28 -9.16
CA VAL A 424 -10.01 -2.23 -10.29
C VAL A 424 -11.34 -2.23 -11.02
N LYS A 425 -12.48 -2.24 -10.31
CA LYS A 425 -13.82 -2.25 -10.92
C LYS A 425 -14.02 -1.01 -11.78
N TYR A 426 -13.72 0.18 -11.23
CA TYR A 426 -13.87 1.44 -11.95
C TYR A 426 -12.95 1.55 -13.17
N TYR A 427 -11.71 1.06 -13.07
CA TYR A 427 -10.80 1.03 -14.23
C TYR A 427 -11.26 0.06 -15.32
N LEU A 428 -11.83 -1.10 -14.98
CA LEU A 428 -12.40 -2.02 -15.96
C LEU A 428 -13.54 -1.36 -16.75
N HIS A 429 -14.45 -0.69 -16.07
CA HIS A 429 -15.53 0.09 -16.72
C HIS A 429 -14.96 1.23 -17.56
N ALA A 430 -13.93 1.95 -17.07
CA ALA A 430 -13.28 3.01 -17.83
C ALA A 430 -12.65 2.49 -19.13
N VAL A 431 -12.03 1.31 -19.09
CA VAL A 431 -11.45 0.66 -20.28
C VAL A 431 -12.57 0.29 -21.25
N ALA A 432 -13.66 -0.35 -20.79
CA ALA A 432 -14.79 -0.74 -21.62
C ALA A 432 -15.45 0.47 -22.32
N CYS A 433 -15.68 1.57 -21.61
CA CYS A 433 -16.16 2.82 -22.20
C CYS A 433 -15.21 3.35 -23.29
N GLY A 434 -13.90 3.29 -23.05
CA GLY A 434 -12.90 3.73 -24.01
C GLY A 434 -12.88 2.85 -25.27
N GLU A 435 -12.96 1.55 -25.11
CA GLU A 435 -13.02 0.59 -26.21
C GLU A 435 -14.26 0.78 -27.09
N ALA A 436 -15.39 1.08 -26.45
CA ALA A 436 -16.64 1.33 -27.16
C ALA A 436 -16.63 2.64 -27.97
N VAL A 437 -15.92 3.66 -27.51
CA VAL A 437 -15.87 4.99 -28.17
C VAL A 437 -14.73 5.08 -29.18
N ASP A 438 -13.52 4.77 -28.74
CA ASP A 438 -12.29 5.02 -29.49
C ASP A 438 -11.80 3.76 -30.23
N GLY A 439 -12.31 2.56 -29.83
CA GLY A 439 -11.81 1.26 -30.29
C GLY A 439 -10.68 0.70 -29.41
N GLU A 440 -10.56 -0.63 -29.44
CA GLU A 440 -9.65 -1.40 -28.56
C GLU A 440 -8.16 -1.03 -28.66
N ASN A 441 -7.74 -0.44 -29.77
CA ASN A 441 -6.34 -0.13 -30.06
C ASN A 441 -6.05 1.38 -30.03
N HIS A 442 -6.91 2.18 -29.44
CA HIS A 442 -6.70 3.61 -29.34
C HIS A 442 -5.76 3.99 -28.18
N PRO A 443 -4.87 4.98 -28.34
CA PRO A 443 -3.92 5.38 -27.29
C PRO A 443 -4.55 5.79 -25.95
N LYS A 444 -5.70 6.46 -25.97
CA LYS A 444 -6.43 6.79 -24.73
C LYS A 444 -6.80 5.54 -23.93
N VAL A 445 -7.15 4.45 -24.61
CA VAL A 445 -7.45 3.15 -23.99
C VAL A 445 -6.19 2.58 -23.36
N ALA A 446 -5.04 2.70 -24.03
CA ALA A 446 -3.77 2.24 -23.47
C ALA A 446 -3.41 2.92 -22.13
N VAL A 447 -3.71 4.21 -21.96
CA VAL A 447 -3.51 4.93 -20.69
C VAL A 447 -4.38 4.32 -19.58
N ARG A 448 -5.66 4.06 -19.86
CA ARG A 448 -6.59 3.43 -18.90
C ARG A 448 -6.15 2.01 -18.54
N ILE A 449 -5.72 1.22 -19.53
CA ILE A 449 -5.18 -0.14 -19.32
C ILE A 449 -3.89 -0.08 -18.49
N ASN A 450 -3.04 0.92 -18.71
CA ASN A 450 -1.84 1.11 -17.91
C ASN A 450 -2.18 1.38 -16.43
N ASN A 451 -3.17 2.24 -16.15
CA ASN A 451 -3.63 2.52 -14.79
C ASN A 451 -4.22 1.26 -14.13
N LEU A 452 -5.00 0.47 -14.87
CA LEU A 452 -5.49 -0.83 -14.41
C LEU A 452 -4.34 -1.79 -14.08
N GLY A 453 -3.32 -1.84 -14.94
CA GLY A 453 -2.13 -2.66 -14.72
C GLY A 453 -1.36 -2.28 -13.45
N VAL A 454 -1.28 -0.99 -13.13
CA VAL A 454 -0.65 -0.50 -11.89
C VAL A 454 -1.39 -1.05 -10.67
N VAL A 455 -2.73 -0.99 -10.65
CA VAL A 455 -3.52 -1.48 -9.52
C VAL A 455 -3.48 -3.01 -9.41
N TYR A 456 -3.47 -3.73 -10.53
CA TYR A 456 -3.26 -5.18 -10.52
C TYR A 456 -1.91 -5.55 -9.88
N ARG A 457 -0.85 -4.80 -10.18
CA ARG A 457 0.45 -5.00 -9.53
C ARG A 457 0.39 -4.74 -8.03
N GLU A 458 -0.24 -3.64 -7.61
CA GLU A 458 -0.39 -3.25 -6.20
C GLU A 458 -1.26 -4.22 -5.39
N THR A 459 -2.17 -4.97 -6.05
CA THR A 459 -2.97 -6.04 -5.43
C THR A 459 -2.32 -7.43 -5.53
N GLY A 460 -1.08 -7.51 -6.06
CA GLY A 460 -0.35 -8.77 -6.20
C GLY A 460 -0.79 -9.64 -7.39
N ARG A 461 -1.70 -9.16 -8.23
CA ARG A 461 -2.21 -9.85 -9.42
C ARG A 461 -1.24 -9.65 -10.59
N LEU A 462 -0.03 -10.23 -10.46
CA LEU A 462 1.10 -9.94 -11.35
C LEU A 462 0.88 -10.41 -12.80
N ASP A 463 0.12 -11.48 -13.03
CA ASP A 463 -0.16 -11.98 -14.38
C ASP A 463 -1.10 -11.05 -15.13
N GLU A 464 -2.15 -10.57 -14.50
CA GLU A 464 -3.07 -9.58 -15.07
C GLU A 464 -2.36 -8.24 -15.30
N ALA A 465 -1.52 -7.80 -14.36
CA ALA A 465 -0.70 -6.61 -14.53
C ALA A 465 0.22 -6.72 -15.76
N ARG A 466 0.89 -7.86 -15.91
CA ARG A 466 1.76 -8.16 -17.06
C ARG A 466 0.99 -8.12 -18.36
N HIS A 467 -0.20 -8.74 -18.40
CA HIS A 467 -1.06 -8.74 -19.58
C HIS A 467 -1.49 -7.31 -19.95
N ALA A 468 -1.95 -6.53 -18.95
CA ALA A 468 -2.36 -5.15 -19.14
C ALA A 468 -1.23 -4.27 -19.72
N PHE A 469 -0.04 -4.29 -19.10
CA PHE A 469 1.08 -3.49 -19.58
C PHE A 469 1.59 -3.94 -20.97
N ARG A 470 1.58 -5.24 -21.27
CA ARG A 470 1.92 -5.72 -22.63
C ARG A 470 0.90 -5.26 -23.67
N ARG A 471 -0.37 -5.21 -23.32
CA ARG A 471 -1.43 -4.68 -24.18
C ARG A 471 -1.25 -3.18 -24.41
N ALA A 472 -1.04 -2.40 -23.36
CA ALA A 472 -0.77 -0.96 -23.46
C ALA A 472 0.45 -0.65 -24.33
N LEU A 473 1.57 -1.35 -24.12
CA LEU A 473 2.77 -1.24 -24.95
C LEU A 473 2.51 -1.52 -26.43
N ARG A 474 1.70 -2.53 -26.75
CA ARG A 474 1.36 -2.89 -28.13
C ARG A 474 0.57 -1.77 -28.80
N ILE A 475 -0.42 -1.21 -28.10
CA ILE A 475 -1.25 -0.12 -28.60
C ILE A 475 -0.43 1.15 -28.81
N ILE A 476 0.37 1.56 -27.82
CA ILE A 476 1.22 2.78 -27.91
C ILE A 476 2.20 2.64 -29.08
N ARG A 477 2.86 1.46 -29.22
CA ARG A 477 3.81 1.22 -30.29
C ARG A 477 3.17 1.26 -31.69
N ALA A 478 1.94 0.74 -31.81
CA ALA A 478 1.20 0.74 -33.07
C ALA A 478 0.75 2.17 -33.47
N ALA A 479 0.38 2.99 -32.48
CA ALA A 479 -0.13 4.34 -32.71
C ALA A 479 0.99 5.38 -32.96
N TYR A 480 2.08 5.34 -32.19
CA TYR A 480 3.11 6.37 -32.18
C TYR A 480 4.48 5.90 -32.70
N GLY A 481 4.62 4.59 -32.95
CA GLY A 481 5.89 4.01 -33.42
C GLY A 481 6.84 3.62 -32.27
N PRO A 482 8.00 3.04 -32.61
CA PRO A 482 8.94 2.47 -31.64
C PRO A 482 9.73 3.52 -30.83
N ALA A 483 9.77 4.77 -31.28
CA ALA A 483 10.56 5.85 -30.68
C ALA A 483 9.76 6.79 -29.76
N ASP A 484 8.52 6.46 -29.44
CA ASP A 484 7.68 7.33 -28.60
C ASP A 484 8.02 7.22 -27.11
N PRO A 485 8.17 8.37 -26.38
CA PRO A 485 8.49 8.35 -24.94
C PRO A 485 7.46 7.65 -24.05
N MET A 486 6.19 7.56 -24.46
CA MET A 486 5.17 6.83 -23.71
C MET A 486 5.47 5.32 -23.60
N LEU A 487 6.21 4.75 -24.56
CA LEU A 487 6.69 3.37 -24.47
C LEU A 487 7.63 3.17 -23.29
N ALA A 488 8.46 4.16 -22.98
CA ALA A 488 9.38 4.09 -21.85
C ALA A 488 8.62 3.99 -20.52
N MET A 489 7.53 4.75 -20.35
CA MET A 489 6.71 4.71 -19.14
C MET A 489 6.01 3.35 -18.97
N ALA A 490 5.38 2.84 -20.03
CA ALA A 490 4.71 1.54 -19.99
C ALA A 490 5.72 0.39 -19.76
N MET A 491 6.95 0.52 -20.31
CA MET A 491 8.01 -0.46 -20.11
C MET A 491 8.54 -0.46 -18.67
N ARG A 492 8.65 0.72 -18.03
CA ARG A 492 9.01 0.82 -16.61
C ARG A 492 8.05 0.04 -15.70
N ASN A 493 6.75 0.13 -15.97
CA ASN A 493 5.75 -0.62 -15.22
C ASN A 493 5.90 -2.15 -15.44
N LEU A 494 6.24 -2.57 -16.64
CA LEU A 494 6.48 -3.99 -16.92
C LEU A 494 7.76 -4.51 -16.24
N ILE A 495 8.79 -3.67 -16.13
CA ILE A 495 9.99 -3.99 -15.33
C ILE A 495 9.59 -4.17 -13.87
N ALA A 496 8.82 -3.24 -13.30
CA ALA A 496 8.39 -3.32 -11.90
C ALA A 496 7.62 -4.62 -11.61
N VAL A 497 6.77 -5.09 -12.54
CA VAL A 497 6.10 -6.41 -12.41
C VAL A 497 7.11 -7.56 -12.42
N ALA A 498 8.12 -7.48 -13.28
CA ALA A 498 9.16 -8.50 -13.34
C ALA A 498 10.03 -8.53 -12.07
N GLU A 499 10.26 -7.37 -11.46
CA GLU A 499 10.96 -7.26 -10.15
C GLU A 499 10.13 -7.84 -9.02
N ASP A 500 8.84 -7.54 -8.97
CA ASP A 500 7.91 -8.06 -7.95
C ASP A 500 7.74 -9.59 -8.04
N SER A 501 7.84 -10.17 -9.26
CA SER A 501 7.77 -11.62 -9.48
C SER A 501 8.98 -12.39 -8.92
N LYS A 502 10.12 -11.69 -8.69
CA LYS A 502 11.41 -12.26 -8.25
C LYS A 502 11.98 -13.33 -9.20
N ASP A 503 11.46 -13.47 -10.41
CA ASP A 503 12.00 -14.36 -11.45
C ASP A 503 13.14 -13.65 -12.20
N GLU A 504 14.38 -14.04 -11.93
CA GLU A 504 15.57 -13.45 -12.53
C GLU A 504 15.59 -13.59 -14.06
N ARG A 505 15.02 -14.67 -14.64
CA ARG A 505 14.93 -14.86 -16.09
C ARG A 505 13.90 -13.90 -16.71
N GLU A 506 12.82 -13.66 -16.03
CA GLU A 506 11.82 -12.68 -16.45
C GLU A 506 12.37 -11.26 -16.35
N MET A 507 13.02 -10.90 -15.25
CA MET A 507 13.70 -9.62 -15.08
C MET A 507 14.73 -9.36 -16.19
N GLU A 508 15.58 -10.33 -16.50
CA GLU A 508 16.57 -10.20 -17.55
C GLU A 508 15.92 -9.90 -18.92
N ARG A 509 14.85 -10.64 -19.27
CA ARG A 509 14.11 -10.41 -20.53
C ARG A 509 13.45 -9.03 -20.54
N ALA A 510 12.88 -8.60 -19.44
CA ALA A 510 12.25 -7.30 -19.30
C ALA A 510 13.26 -6.16 -19.47
N TYR A 511 14.41 -6.24 -18.79
CA TYR A 511 15.47 -5.23 -18.90
C TYR A 511 16.12 -5.19 -20.29
N ARG A 512 16.38 -6.32 -20.95
CA ARG A 512 16.88 -6.34 -22.34
C ARG A 512 15.90 -5.72 -23.31
N ARG A 513 14.59 -5.95 -23.13
CA ARG A 513 13.56 -5.32 -23.94
C ARG A 513 13.47 -3.81 -23.67
N ALA A 514 13.53 -3.43 -22.40
CA ALA A 514 13.50 -2.03 -21.97
C ALA A 514 14.68 -1.24 -22.56
N LEU A 515 15.87 -1.82 -22.51
CA LEU A 515 17.07 -1.18 -23.05
C LEU A 515 16.91 -0.79 -24.52
N ARG A 516 16.36 -1.69 -25.35
CA ARG A 516 16.08 -1.38 -26.76
C ARG A 516 15.07 -0.24 -26.89
N ILE A 517 13.96 -0.32 -26.16
CA ILE A 517 12.90 0.70 -26.22
C ILE A 517 13.43 2.06 -25.74
N TYR A 518 14.18 2.10 -24.64
CA TYR A 518 14.71 3.35 -24.10
C TYR A 518 15.79 3.96 -24.99
N ALA A 519 16.66 3.14 -25.57
CA ALA A 519 17.66 3.62 -26.52
C ALA A 519 17.03 4.21 -27.79
N ASP A 520 15.97 3.55 -28.31
CA ASP A 520 15.26 3.99 -29.52
C ASP A 520 14.39 5.24 -29.26
N SER A 521 13.72 5.35 -28.09
CA SER A 521 12.74 6.40 -27.80
C SER A 521 13.32 7.62 -27.08
N LEU A 522 14.35 7.44 -26.25
CA LEU A 522 14.90 8.49 -25.40
C LEU A 522 16.36 8.83 -25.73
N GLY A 523 17.02 7.99 -26.56
CA GLY A 523 18.42 8.09 -26.87
C GLY A 523 19.34 7.44 -25.84
N GLN A 524 20.59 7.15 -26.26
CA GLN A 524 21.56 6.42 -25.44
C GLN A 524 22.03 7.18 -24.18
N ALA A 525 21.97 8.51 -24.20
CA ALA A 525 22.37 9.36 -23.08
C ALA A 525 21.27 9.57 -22.02
N HIS A 526 20.16 8.85 -22.11
CA HIS A 526 19.06 9.04 -21.15
C HIS A 526 19.26 8.24 -19.85
N PRO A 527 18.93 8.78 -18.66
CA PRO A 527 19.10 8.10 -17.38
C PRO A 527 18.50 6.69 -17.30
N TYR A 528 17.36 6.44 -17.92
CA TYR A 528 16.74 5.10 -17.91
C TYR A 528 17.59 4.05 -18.64
N VAL A 529 18.41 4.44 -19.62
CA VAL A 529 19.29 3.51 -20.35
C VAL A 529 20.39 2.98 -19.43
N HIS A 530 21.15 3.87 -18.78
CA HIS A 530 22.21 3.43 -17.89
C HIS A 530 21.68 2.73 -16.61
N GLN A 531 20.52 3.13 -16.08
CA GLN A 531 19.86 2.42 -14.97
C GLN A 531 19.47 0.99 -15.35
N CYS A 532 18.92 0.79 -16.56
CA CYS A 532 18.60 -0.54 -17.08
C CYS A 532 19.85 -1.41 -17.25
N LEU A 533 20.91 -0.85 -17.80
CA LEU A 533 22.18 -1.55 -17.98
C LEU A 533 22.79 -1.98 -16.63
N SER A 534 22.78 -1.09 -15.65
CA SER A 534 23.25 -1.39 -14.29
C SER A 534 22.42 -2.51 -13.62
N SER A 535 21.08 -2.45 -13.76
CA SER A 535 20.19 -3.49 -13.22
C SER A 535 20.40 -4.84 -13.92
N LEU A 536 20.58 -4.83 -15.25
CA LEU A 536 20.91 -6.03 -16.01
C LEU A 536 22.26 -6.61 -15.59
N GLY A 537 23.28 -5.77 -15.41
CA GLY A 537 24.60 -6.19 -14.90
C GLY A 537 24.51 -6.86 -13.53
N ARG A 538 23.66 -6.35 -12.64
CA ARG A 538 23.40 -6.95 -11.32
C ARG A 538 22.77 -8.35 -11.43
N ILE A 539 21.81 -8.53 -12.34
CA ILE A 539 21.15 -9.83 -12.56
C ILE A 539 22.15 -10.84 -13.14
N LEU A 540 22.91 -10.44 -14.17
CA LEU A 540 23.94 -11.29 -14.80
C LEU A 540 25.02 -11.72 -13.80
N ARG A 541 25.43 -10.82 -12.92
CA ARG A 541 26.37 -11.13 -11.82
C ARG A 541 25.82 -12.18 -10.84
N LYS A 542 24.53 -12.12 -10.50
CA LYS A 542 23.89 -13.14 -9.64
C LYS A 542 23.89 -14.52 -10.31
N ARG A 543 23.78 -14.55 -11.63
CA ARG A 543 23.80 -15.78 -12.43
C ARG A 543 25.20 -16.23 -12.83
N ASP A 544 26.23 -15.64 -12.24
CA ASP A 544 27.64 -15.92 -12.50
C ASP A 544 28.12 -15.62 -13.94
N ASP A 545 27.36 -14.84 -14.70
CA ASP A 545 27.80 -14.29 -15.98
C ASP A 545 28.60 -12.99 -15.73
N VAL A 546 29.86 -13.19 -15.33
CA VAL A 546 30.78 -12.11 -14.94
C VAL A 546 31.10 -11.20 -16.13
N GLU A 547 31.35 -11.78 -17.32
CA GLU A 547 31.68 -11.03 -18.53
C GLU A 547 30.49 -10.24 -19.08
N GLY A 548 29.28 -10.81 -19.02
CA GLY A 548 28.04 -10.09 -19.35
C GLY A 548 27.80 -8.93 -18.39
N ALA A 549 28.00 -9.14 -17.11
CA ALA A 549 27.85 -8.10 -16.08
C ALA A 549 28.86 -6.94 -16.27
N LYS A 550 30.12 -7.25 -16.58
CA LYS A 550 31.17 -6.26 -16.88
C LYS A 550 30.81 -5.38 -18.07
N ARG A 551 30.40 -6.00 -19.20
CA ARG A 551 29.99 -5.26 -20.41
C ARG A 551 28.81 -4.33 -20.11
N CYS A 552 27.80 -4.80 -19.36
CA CYS A 552 26.64 -3.97 -18.99
C CYS A 552 27.03 -2.78 -18.10
N LEU A 553 27.93 -2.98 -17.12
CA LEU A 553 28.35 -1.91 -16.22
C LEU A 553 29.28 -0.91 -16.92
N ASP A 554 30.16 -1.34 -17.82
CA ASP A 554 30.98 -0.46 -18.66
C ASP A 554 30.11 0.42 -19.57
N GLU A 555 29.09 -0.18 -20.21
CA GLU A 555 28.13 0.56 -21.03
C GLU A 555 27.32 1.54 -20.19
N ALA A 556 26.84 1.12 -19.00
CA ALA A 556 26.12 1.99 -18.06
C ALA A 556 26.98 3.21 -17.67
N LEU A 557 28.24 3.00 -17.39
CA LEU A 557 29.18 4.05 -17.04
C LEU A 557 29.37 5.04 -18.21
N ARG A 558 29.58 4.53 -19.42
CA ARG A 558 29.68 5.38 -20.62
C ARG A 558 28.42 6.20 -20.87
N CYS A 559 27.23 5.58 -20.76
CA CYS A 559 25.97 6.29 -20.94
C CYS A 559 25.76 7.38 -19.88
N ALA A 560 26.13 7.12 -18.63
CA ALA A 560 26.00 8.11 -17.54
C ALA A 560 26.93 9.32 -17.77
N MET A 561 28.13 9.08 -18.33
CA MET A 561 29.07 10.17 -18.73
C MET A 561 28.55 10.99 -19.92
N LEU A 562 27.74 10.41 -20.80
CA LEU A 562 27.17 11.09 -21.97
C LEU A 562 25.91 11.91 -21.65
N CYS A 563 25.33 11.75 -20.46
CA CYS A 563 24.21 12.59 -20.02
C CYS A 563 24.61 14.07 -19.98
N SER A 564 23.65 14.97 -20.16
CA SER A 564 23.90 16.40 -20.12
C SER A 564 22.96 17.09 -19.11
N PRO A 565 23.44 17.47 -17.92
CA PRO A 565 24.82 17.29 -17.42
C PRO A 565 25.13 15.81 -17.12
N PRO A 566 26.44 15.43 -17.01
CA PRO A 566 26.84 14.09 -16.58
C PRO A 566 26.21 13.72 -15.23
N ASP A 567 25.75 12.45 -15.12
CA ASP A 567 25.17 11.95 -13.87
C ASP A 567 26.28 11.46 -12.94
N ASP A 568 26.91 12.38 -12.23
CA ASP A 568 28.04 12.12 -11.31
C ASP A 568 27.69 11.04 -10.25
N GLU A 569 26.43 10.98 -9.79
CA GLU A 569 25.99 9.99 -8.80
C GLU A 569 25.96 8.59 -9.40
N ALA A 570 25.38 8.44 -10.62
CA ALA A 570 25.36 7.19 -11.34
C ALA A 570 26.78 6.74 -11.71
N ILE A 571 27.62 7.68 -12.18
CA ILE A 571 29.03 7.40 -12.53
C ILE A 571 29.77 6.83 -11.32
N ALA A 572 29.68 7.47 -10.14
CA ALA A 572 30.30 6.99 -8.91
C ALA A 572 29.82 5.58 -8.53
N LEU A 573 28.51 5.35 -8.60
CA LEU A 573 27.89 4.07 -8.28
C LEU A 573 28.36 2.94 -9.23
N TYR A 574 28.32 3.20 -10.55
CA TYR A 574 28.70 2.18 -11.55
C TYR A 574 30.19 1.91 -11.55
N ALA A 575 31.01 2.93 -11.41
CA ALA A 575 32.46 2.78 -11.25
C ALA A 575 32.82 1.91 -10.03
N ARG A 576 32.12 2.11 -8.88
CA ARG A 576 32.28 1.25 -7.71
C ARG A 576 31.83 -0.19 -7.96
N HIS A 577 30.65 -0.39 -8.59
CA HIS A 577 30.14 -1.73 -8.91
C HIS A 577 31.07 -2.49 -9.88
N LEU A 578 31.57 -1.81 -10.89
CA LEU A 578 32.51 -2.35 -11.86
C LEU A 578 33.84 -2.68 -11.20
N GLY A 579 34.38 -1.79 -10.37
CA GLY A 579 35.60 -2.00 -9.59
C GLY A 579 35.51 -3.25 -8.70
N ARG A 580 34.42 -3.44 -7.98
CA ARG A 580 34.16 -4.64 -7.19
C ARG A 580 34.06 -5.91 -8.03
N LEU A 581 33.48 -5.83 -9.23
CA LEU A 581 33.41 -6.96 -10.15
C LEU A 581 34.79 -7.35 -10.70
N LEU A 582 35.60 -6.36 -11.06
CA LEU A 582 36.97 -6.54 -11.54
C LEU A 582 37.88 -7.15 -10.45
N LEU A 583 37.73 -6.76 -9.19
CA LEU A 583 38.41 -7.39 -8.07
C LEU A 583 38.09 -8.89 -7.95
N ARG A 584 36.84 -9.25 -8.13
CA ARG A 584 36.42 -10.68 -8.07
C ARG A 584 36.93 -11.49 -9.26
N SER A 585 37.08 -10.88 -10.44
CA SER A 585 37.66 -11.51 -11.63
C SER A 585 39.20 -11.50 -11.65
N GLY A 586 39.86 -10.93 -10.63
CA GLY A 586 41.32 -10.87 -10.51
C GLY A 586 41.98 -9.68 -11.23
N ASP A 587 41.22 -8.81 -11.88
CA ASP A 587 41.72 -7.59 -12.53
C ASP A 587 41.80 -6.43 -11.51
N ALA A 588 42.80 -6.50 -10.63
CA ALA A 588 42.98 -5.51 -9.60
C ALA A 588 43.45 -4.15 -10.14
N ALA A 589 44.16 -4.13 -11.28
CA ALA A 589 44.62 -2.88 -11.90
C ALA A 589 43.48 -2.10 -12.51
N GLY A 590 42.59 -2.76 -13.29
CA GLY A 590 41.38 -2.15 -13.81
C GLY A 590 40.41 -1.68 -12.71
N ALA A 591 40.31 -2.44 -11.61
CA ALA A 591 39.52 -2.06 -10.45
C ALA A 591 40.06 -0.77 -9.78
N LEU A 592 41.37 -0.62 -9.64
CA LEU A 592 41.98 0.54 -9.04
C LEU A 592 41.60 1.84 -9.71
N GLU A 593 41.70 1.92 -11.04
CA GLU A 593 41.32 3.12 -11.83
C GLU A 593 39.87 3.51 -11.62
N ARG A 594 38.94 2.52 -11.68
CA ARG A 594 37.50 2.77 -11.53
C ARG A 594 37.15 3.21 -10.11
N LEU A 595 37.76 2.60 -9.10
CA LEU A 595 37.48 2.94 -7.71
C LEU A 595 38.09 4.30 -7.29
N GLN A 596 39.22 4.72 -7.86
CA GLN A 596 39.74 6.07 -7.67
C GLN A 596 38.77 7.13 -8.22
N THR A 597 38.22 6.90 -9.40
CA THR A 597 37.19 7.78 -9.99
C THR A 597 35.96 7.83 -9.08
N ALA A 598 35.49 6.70 -8.57
CA ALA A 598 34.35 6.62 -7.68
C ALA A 598 34.60 7.35 -6.35
N VAL A 599 35.77 7.23 -5.73
CA VAL A 599 36.16 7.96 -4.49
C VAL A 599 36.12 9.47 -4.72
N THR A 600 36.70 9.95 -5.84
CA THR A 600 36.73 11.39 -6.17
C THR A 600 35.32 11.97 -6.29
N LEU A 601 34.43 11.26 -6.97
CA LEU A 601 33.04 11.68 -7.17
C LEU A 601 32.22 11.58 -5.87
N CYS A 602 32.37 10.49 -5.11
CA CYS A 602 31.70 10.36 -3.81
C CYS A 602 32.07 11.48 -2.84
N ARG A 603 33.36 11.87 -2.82
CA ARG A 603 33.84 12.98 -1.99
C ARG A 603 33.26 14.33 -2.44
N LYS A 604 33.18 14.56 -3.75
CA LYS A 604 32.56 15.76 -4.34
C LYS A 604 31.05 15.87 -4.01
N LEU A 605 30.33 14.75 -4.09
CA LEU A 605 28.85 14.73 -3.99
C LEU A 605 28.35 14.67 -2.53
N HIS A 606 29.01 13.90 -1.71
CA HIS A 606 28.53 13.57 -0.36
C HIS A 606 29.42 14.08 0.77
N GLY A 607 30.54 14.71 0.42
CA GLY A 607 31.55 15.20 1.40
C GLY A 607 32.42 14.10 1.99
N ASP A 608 33.33 14.52 2.87
CA ASP A 608 34.39 13.66 3.46
C ASP A 608 33.88 12.71 4.56
N SER A 609 32.59 12.74 4.92
CA SER A 609 32.04 11.95 6.02
C SER A 609 30.72 11.30 5.62
N SER A 610 30.75 10.51 4.54
CA SER A 610 29.56 9.84 4.01
C SER A 610 29.72 8.33 3.91
N LEU A 611 28.61 7.58 4.08
CA LEU A 611 28.61 6.12 3.96
C LEU A 611 29.04 5.63 2.57
N PRO A 612 28.58 6.21 1.44
CA PRO A 612 29.03 5.84 0.10
C PRO A 612 30.55 5.98 -0.08
N LEU A 613 31.16 7.02 0.53
CA LEU A 613 32.61 7.23 0.49
C LEU A 613 33.33 6.12 1.29
N ALA A 614 32.87 5.80 2.49
CA ALA A 614 33.46 4.73 3.31
C ALA A 614 33.43 3.36 2.60
N GLU A 615 32.32 3.00 1.98
CA GLU A 615 32.18 1.78 1.18
C GLU A 615 33.13 1.77 -0.02
N THR A 616 33.27 2.90 -0.70
CA THR A 616 34.13 3.01 -1.88
C THR A 616 35.60 2.96 -1.51
N LEU A 617 36.03 3.61 -0.40
CA LEU A 617 37.35 3.54 0.15
C LEU A 617 37.72 2.13 0.61
N TYR A 618 36.80 1.38 1.17
CA TYR A 618 36.99 -0.05 1.50
C TYR A 618 37.35 -0.88 0.27
N GLU A 619 36.56 -0.73 -0.82
CA GLU A 619 36.83 -1.46 -2.08
C GLU A 619 38.17 -0.99 -2.71
N LEU A 620 38.48 0.32 -2.63
CA LEU A 620 39.75 0.88 -3.09
C LEU A 620 40.94 0.29 -2.33
N GLY A 621 40.88 0.27 -0.97
CA GLY A 621 41.91 -0.34 -0.14
C GLY A 621 42.10 -1.83 -0.43
N HIS A 622 41.02 -2.55 -0.75
CA HIS A 622 41.13 -3.94 -1.20
C HIS A 622 41.87 -4.06 -2.54
N ALA A 623 41.55 -3.20 -3.54
CA ALA A 623 42.25 -3.16 -4.83
C ALA A 623 43.75 -2.84 -4.66
N GLN A 624 44.06 -1.79 -3.89
CA GLN A 624 45.45 -1.37 -3.61
C GLN A 624 46.28 -2.48 -2.94
N ARG A 625 45.67 -3.22 -2.02
CA ARG A 625 46.31 -4.41 -1.41
C ARG A 625 46.64 -5.49 -2.46
N GLN A 626 45.73 -5.77 -3.39
CA GLN A 626 46.00 -6.80 -4.42
C GLN A 626 47.11 -6.40 -5.39
N VAL A 627 47.22 -5.10 -5.72
CA VAL A 627 48.35 -4.57 -6.53
C VAL A 627 49.60 -4.26 -5.72
N LYS A 628 49.66 -4.66 -4.42
CA LYS A 628 50.76 -4.50 -3.48
C LYS A 628 51.12 -3.03 -3.13
N GLN A 629 50.18 -2.09 -3.32
CA GLN A 629 50.29 -0.69 -2.84
C GLN A 629 49.86 -0.64 -1.36
N LEU A 630 50.69 -1.19 -0.47
CA LEU A 630 50.30 -1.46 0.92
C LEU A 630 50.15 -0.21 1.77
N SER A 631 50.89 0.86 1.52
CA SER A 631 50.81 2.14 2.23
C SER A 631 49.52 2.88 1.92
N GLU A 632 49.17 2.94 0.65
CA GLU A 632 47.93 3.56 0.17
C GLU A 632 46.71 2.76 0.61
N ALA A 633 46.78 1.41 0.56
CA ALA A 633 45.73 0.54 1.04
C ALA A 633 45.43 0.76 2.53
N ARG A 634 46.48 0.90 3.37
CA ARG A 634 46.31 1.21 4.77
C ARG A 634 45.65 2.55 4.99
N ALA A 635 46.11 3.61 4.31
CA ALA A 635 45.52 4.94 4.42
C ALA A 635 44.04 4.97 4.02
N SER A 636 43.67 4.34 2.90
CA SER A 636 42.29 4.25 2.42
C SER A 636 41.40 3.48 3.41
N LEU A 637 41.88 2.38 4.00
CA LEU A 637 41.11 1.58 4.95
C LEU A 637 40.97 2.29 6.31
N GLU A 638 42.01 2.99 6.78
CA GLU A 638 41.96 3.80 8.01
C GLU A 638 40.96 4.97 7.86
N GLU A 639 40.95 5.64 6.70
CA GLU A 639 39.95 6.67 6.41
C GLU A 639 38.54 6.09 6.37
N ALA A 640 38.34 4.96 5.70
CA ALA A 640 37.05 4.26 5.67
C ALA A 640 36.53 3.89 7.07
N LEU A 641 37.45 3.39 7.93
CA LEU A 641 37.12 3.01 9.30
C LEU A 641 36.70 4.24 10.12
N ARG A 642 37.47 5.34 10.04
CA ARG A 642 37.18 6.59 10.74
C ARG A 642 35.80 7.14 10.36
N ILE A 643 35.44 7.15 9.06
CA ILE A 643 34.13 7.59 8.58
C ILE A 643 33.03 6.68 9.10
N SER A 644 33.21 5.36 8.97
CA SER A 644 32.21 4.38 9.41
C SER A 644 31.94 4.47 10.93
N GLN A 645 32.97 4.71 11.74
CA GLN A 645 32.82 4.90 13.19
C GLN A 645 32.12 6.22 13.53
N SER A 646 32.45 7.33 12.84
CA SER A 646 31.83 8.64 13.09
C SER A 646 30.33 8.66 12.81
N LEU A 647 29.88 7.89 11.80
CA LEU A 647 28.47 7.75 11.42
C LEU A 647 27.70 6.75 12.29
N ARG A 648 28.37 6.03 13.21
CA ARG A 648 27.81 4.86 13.91
C ARG A 648 27.13 3.90 12.92
N ALA A 649 27.70 3.83 11.72
CA ALA A 649 27.14 3.05 10.62
C ALA A 649 27.43 1.56 10.83
N ASN A 650 26.63 0.77 10.15
CA ASN A 650 26.67 -0.67 10.00
C ASN A 650 27.93 -1.37 10.51
N GLU A 651 27.84 -2.05 11.67
CA GLU A 651 28.93 -2.80 12.30
C GLU A 651 29.54 -3.85 11.36
N GLU A 652 28.75 -4.44 10.46
CA GLU A 652 29.22 -5.38 9.45
C GLU A 652 30.25 -4.75 8.50
N LEU A 653 30.00 -3.51 8.04
CA LEU A 653 30.98 -2.77 7.23
C LEU A 653 32.28 -2.50 8.01
N GLN A 654 32.16 -2.13 9.28
CA GLN A 654 33.34 -1.94 10.14
C GLN A 654 34.16 -3.22 10.27
N GLY A 655 33.50 -4.37 10.48
CA GLY A 655 34.15 -5.68 10.53
C GLY A 655 34.88 -6.01 9.22
N ARG A 656 34.28 -5.74 8.08
CA ARG A 656 34.89 -5.95 6.76
C ARG A 656 36.10 -5.05 6.53
N ILE A 657 36.04 -3.77 6.91
CA ILE A 657 37.14 -2.83 6.82
C ILE A 657 38.33 -3.28 7.72
N LEU A 658 38.06 -3.61 8.98
CA LEU A 658 39.04 -4.07 9.94
C LEU A 658 39.73 -5.37 9.48
N SER A 659 38.99 -6.31 8.89
CA SER A 659 39.56 -7.53 8.32
C SER A 659 40.56 -7.25 7.20
N GLN A 660 40.25 -6.31 6.29
CA GLN A 660 41.16 -5.94 5.21
C GLN A 660 42.39 -5.17 5.77
N LEU A 661 42.18 -4.28 6.74
CA LEU A 661 43.24 -3.52 7.38
C LEU A 661 44.21 -4.46 8.09
N ALA A 662 43.73 -5.43 8.85
CA ALA A 662 44.55 -6.45 9.50
C ALA A 662 45.39 -7.25 8.49
N ARG A 663 44.78 -7.63 7.33
CA ARG A 663 45.53 -8.30 6.25
C ARG A 663 46.68 -7.43 5.69
N VAL A 664 46.41 -6.12 5.50
CA VAL A 664 47.45 -5.18 5.05
C VAL A 664 48.57 -5.05 6.10
N GLN A 665 48.22 -4.83 7.37
CA GLN A 665 49.17 -4.71 8.49
C GLN A 665 50.03 -5.95 8.63
N ARG A 666 49.44 -7.15 8.51
CA ARG A 666 50.20 -8.42 8.57
C ARG A 666 51.24 -8.52 7.47
N VAL A 667 50.92 -8.13 6.22
CA VAL A 667 51.85 -8.14 5.09
C VAL A 667 52.95 -7.08 5.27
N GLN A 668 52.65 -5.97 5.94
CA GLN A 668 53.65 -4.93 6.30
C GLN A 668 54.54 -5.31 7.49
N GLY A 669 54.28 -6.44 8.16
CA GLY A 669 55.00 -6.89 9.37
C GLY A 669 54.47 -6.30 10.68
N ASP A 670 53.40 -5.49 10.66
CA ASP A 670 52.71 -4.98 11.85
C ASP A 670 51.77 -6.05 12.42
N VAL A 671 52.35 -7.13 12.91
CA VAL A 671 51.62 -8.28 13.47
C VAL A 671 50.77 -7.89 14.69
N PRO A 672 51.28 -7.07 15.64
CA PRO A 672 50.50 -6.62 16.80
C PRO A 672 49.26 -5.79 16.38
N GLY A 673 49.42 -4.88 15.44
CA GLY A 673 48.31 -4.08 14.90
C GLY A 673 47.23 -4.95 14.23
N ALA A 674 47.67 -5.93 13.44
CA ALA A 674 46.77 -6.89 12.81
C ALA A 674 45.96 -7.71 13.83
N ALA A 675 46.57 -8.17 14.90
CA ALA A 675 45.92 -8.92 15.98
C ALA A 675 44.83 -8.08 16.66
N VAL A 676 45.07 -6.81 16.92
CA VAL A 676 44.09 -5.89 17.52
C VAL A 676 42.89 -5.71 16.58
N CYS A 677 43.12 -5.52 15.28
CA CYS A 677 42.05 -5.39 14.30
C CYS A 677 41.19 -6.67 14.22
N TYR A 678 41.81 -7.86 14.15
CA TYR A 678 41.03 -9.10 14.13
C TYR A 678 40.26 -9.35 15.43
N GLN A 679 40.80 -8.97 16.60
CA GLN A 679 40.06 -9.04 17.86
C GLN A 679 38.82 -8.13 17.85
N GLN A 680 38.91 -6.95 17.25
CA GLN A 680 37.74 -6.08 17.07
C GLN A 680 36.72 -6.71 16.12
N VAL A 681 37.14 -7.37 15.03
CA VAL A 681 36.26 -8.12 14.14
C VAL A 681 35.50 -9.21 14.91
N CYS A 682 36.21 -9.99 15.76
CA CYS A 682 35.58 -11.01 16.59
C CYS A 682 34.48 -10.43 17.49
N ARG A 683 34.76 -9.29 18.16
CA ARG A 683 33.73 -8.61 19.00
C ARG A 683 32.50 -8.17 18.20
N ILE A 684 32.72 -7.62 17.02
CA ILE A 684 31.63 -7.21 16.12
C ILE A 684 30.79 -8.41 15.68
N GLN A 685 31.45 -9.50 15.26
CA GLN A 685 30.78 -10.72 14.83
C GLN A 685 30.00 -11.39 15.97
N GLU A 686 30.52 -11.34 17.21
CA GLU A 686 29.79 -11.79 18.40
C GLU A 686 28.56 -10.91 18.70
N ALA A 687 28.67 -9.60 18.53
CA ALA A 687 27.55 -8.68 18.76
C ALA A 687 26.41 -8.86 17.75
N ILE A 688 26.74 -9.15 16.49
CA ILE A 688 25.78 -9.32 15.41
C ILE A 688 25.11 -10.69 15.43
N GLY A 689 25.88 -11.76 15.52
CA GLY A 689 25.41 -13.15 15.33
C GLY A 689 25.45 -14.01 16.60
N GLY A 690 25.85 -13.43 17.73
CA GLY A 690 26.06 -14.16 19.00
C GLY A 690 27.30 -15.03 19.02
N ALA A 691 27.49 -15.75 20.11
CA ALA A 691 28.67 -16.59 20.34
C ALA A 691 28.82 -17.78 19.37
N GLN A 692 27.79 -18.09 18.60
CA GLN A 692 27.74 -19.20 17.62
C GLN A 692 27.77 -18.73 16.16
N ASN A 693 28.22 -17.51 15.90
CA ASN A 693 28.35 -16.99 14.54
C ASN A 693 29.38 -17.80 13.73
N PRO A 694 29.00 -18.36 12.57
CA PRO A 694 29.93 -19.16 11.73
C PRO A 694 31.18 -18.39 11.29
N GLU A 695 31.06 -17.08 11.02
CA GLU A 695 32.18 -16.25 10.58
C GLU A 695 33.24 -16.00 11.70
N LEU A 696 32.83 -16.16 12.94
CA LEU A 696 33.72 -15.95 14.10
C LEU A 696 34.88 -16.95 14.14
N GLY A 697 34.65 -18.19 13.71
CA GLY A 697 35.69 -19.24 13.68
C GLY A 697 36.89 -18.86 12.81
N ALA A 698 36.62 -18.36 11.61
CA ALA A 698 37.68 -17.88 10.70
C ALA A 698 38.46 -16.69 11.29
N SER A 699 37.76 -15.73 11.90
CA SER A 699 38.37 -14.54 12.52
C SER A 699 39.21 -14.90 13.73
N LEU A 700 38.75 -15.82 14.58
CA LEU A 700 39.54 -16.35 15.71
C LEU A 700 40.79 -17.09 15.23
N THR A 701 40.72 -17.80 14.12
CA THR A 701 41.88 -18.45 13.48
C THR A 701 42.91 -17.41 13.02
N ASP A 702 42.47 -16.31 12.42
CA ASP A 702 43.33 -15.20 12.01
C ASP A 702 43.98 -14.50 13.22
N VAL A 703 43.25 -14.31 14.35
CA VAL A 703 43.81 -13.83 15.62
C VAL A 703 44.88 -14.78 16.11
N GLY A 704 44.60 -16.08 16.15
CA GLY A 704 45.53 -17.10 16.55
C GLY A 704 46.81 -17.11 15.70
N ASN A 705 46.71 -16.99 14.38
CA ASN A 705 47.83 -16.86 13.45
C ASN A 705 48.73 -15.65 13.78
N CYS A 706 48.13 -14.50 14.10
CA CYS A 706 48.87 -13.29 14.47
C CYS A 706 49.55 -13.45 15.83
N LEU A 707 48.89 -14.08 16.81
CA LEU A 707 49.45 -14.31 18.14
C LEU A 707 50.59 -15.34 18.10
N GLU A 708 50.48 -16.37 17.28
CA GLU A 708 51.57 -17.35 17.02
C GLU A 708 52.78 -16.64 16.43
N GLN A 709 52.58 -15.80 15.39
CA GLN A 709 53.70 -15.01 14.81
C GLN A 709 54.30 -13.99 15.77
N ALA A 710 53.51 -13.49 16.74
CA ALA A 710 53.99 -12.58 17.80
C ALA A 710 54.69 -13.29 18.97
N GLY A 711 54.88 -14.61 18.90
CA GLY A 711 55.53 -15.40 19.93
C GLY A 711 54.68 -15.60 21.20
N LYS A 712 53.32 -15.58 21.05
CA LYS A 712 52.36 -15.79 22.14
C LYS A 712 51.58 -17.09 21.96
N PRO A 713 52.20 -18.26 22.05
CA PRO A 713 51.58 -19.54 21.70
C PRO A 713 50.42 -19.92 22.64
N HIS A 714 50.43 -19.56 23.92
CA HIS A 714 49.32 -19.82 24.85
C HIS A 714 48.04 -19.09 24.44
N ASP A 715 48.17 -17.79 24.06
CA ASP A 715 47.02 -17.00 23.62
C ASP A 715 46.50 -17.50 22.26
N ALA A 716 47.40 -17.92 21.37
CA ALA A 716 47.04 -18.52 20.07
C ALA A 716 46.24 -19.81 20.23
N GLU A 717 46.70 -20.70 21.16
CA GLU A 717 46.00 -21.93 21.50
C GLU A 717 44.54 -21.70 21.90
N ALA A 718 44.31 -20.75 22.82
CA ALA A 718 42.97 -20.42 23.29
C ALA A 718 42.06 -19.98 22.13
N CYS A 719 42.57 -19.19 21.20
CA CYS A 719 41.81 -18.75 20.00
C CYS A 719 41.48 -19.94 19.07
N TYR A 720 42.47 -20.82 18.81
CA TYR A 720 42.26 -21.98 17.95
C TYR A 720 41.31 -23.00 18.56
N LEU A 721 41.38 -23.25 19.88
CA LEU A 721 40.44 -24.16 20.56
C LEU A 721 39.00 -23.65 20.50
N ARG A 722 38.79 -22.33 20.69
CA ARG A 722 37.49 -21.70 20.57
C ARG A 722 36.96 -21.77 19.12
N ALA A 723 37.82 -21.54 18.12
CA ALA A 723 37.48 -21.71 16.71
C ALA A 723 37.09 -23.16 16.40
N LEU A 724 37.81 -24.16 16.96
CA LEU A 724 37.51 -25.58 16.80
C LEU A 724 36.14 -25.96 17.38
N GLU A 725 35.75 -25.40 18.52
CA GLU A 725 34.43 -25.63 19.12
C GLU A 725 33.32 -25.10 18.22
N LEU A 726 33.50 -23.91 17.65
CA LEU A 726 32.56 -23.32 16.72
C LEU A 726 32.41 -24.14 15.43
N GLU A 727 33.52 -24.58 14.84
CA GLU A 727 33.48 -25.43 13.63
C GLU A 727 32.76 -26.76 13.88
N LYS A 728 32.93 -27.35 15.05
CA LYS A 728 32.21 -28.59 15.44
C LYS A 728 30.69 -28.38 15.58
N THR A 729 30.26 -27.20 16.04
CA THR A 729 28.82 -26.87 16.23
C THR A 729 28.13 -26.54 14.93
N VAL A 730 28.81 -25.89 13.97
CA VAL A 730 28.26 -25.41 12.72
C VAL A 730 28.31 -26.48 11.61
N ASN A 731 29.09 -27.52 11.75
CA ASN A 731 29.26 -28.65 10.82
C ASN A 731 29.63 -28.22 9.38
N THR A 732 30.61 -27.32 9.25
CA THR A 732 31.03 -26.72 7.97
C THR A 732 31.84 -27.64 7.07
N GLY A 733 32.13 -28.84 7.52
CA GLY A 733 32.86 -29.88 6.77
C GLY A 733 34.28 -30.12 7.24
N ASP A 734 34.93 -31.20 6.77
CA ASP A 734 36.20 -31.66 7.26
C ASP A 734 37.40 -30.75 6.88
N ILE A 735 37.34 -29.92 5.86
CA ILE A 735 38.46 -29.10 5.35
C ILE A 735 38.96 -28.08 6.38
N GLY A 736 38.04 -27.28 6.96
CA GLY A 736 38.37 -26.28 7.98
C GLY A 736 38.88 -26.93 9.29
N LEU A 737 38.27 -28.06 9.61
CA LEU A 737 38.58 -28.84 10.80
C LEU A 737 40.04 -29.37 10.82
N GLY A 738 40.50 -29.95 9.70
CA GLY A 738 41.88 -30.43 9.56
C GLY A 738 42.92 -29.34 9.79
N THR A 739 42.71 -28.19 9.14
CA THR A 739 43.62 -27.04 9.28
C THR A 739 43.72 -26.52 10.73
N LEU A 740 42.56 -26.39 11.43
CA LEU A 740 42.55 -25.97 12.85
C LEU A 740 43.25 -26.97 13.77
N GLN A 741 43.00 -28.28 13.57
CA GLN A 741 43.64 -29.36 14.35
C GLN A 741 45.15 -29.36 14.11
N TYR A 742 45.61 -29.15 12.87
CA TYR A 742 47.05 -28.96 12.59
C TYR A 742 47.65 -27.76 13.34
N ARG A 743 46.97 -26.57 13.32
CA ARG A 743 47.44 -25.38 14.02
C ARG A 743 47.56 -25.61 15.53
N ILE A 744 46.55 -26.25 16.14
CA ILE A 744 46.58 -26.61 17.56
C ILE A 744 47.77 -27.54 17.84
N GLY A 745 47.94 -28.57 17.01
CA GLY A 745 49.06 -29.54 17.11
C GLY A 745 50.42 -28.83 17.02
N ALA A 746 50.62 -27.90 16.11
CA ALA A 746 51.84 -27.12 15.95
C ALA A 746 52.10 -26.21 17.17
N VAL A 747 51.06 -25.54 17.69
CA VAL A 747 51.20 -24.70 18.91
C VAL A 747 51.48 -25.54 20.16
N LYS A 748 50.80 -26.71 20.31
CA LYS A 748 51.09 -27.67 21.40
C LYS A 748 52.52 -28.18 21.35
N ARG A 749 53.06 -28.46 20.16
CA ARG A 749 54.47 -28.78 19.98
C ARG A 749 55.39 -27.65 20.48
N ALA A 750 55.07 -26.40 20.09
CA ALA A 750 55.85 -25.23 20.51
C ALA A 750 55.80 -24.99 22.04
N LEU A 751 54.73 -25.44 22.70
CA LEU A 751 54.59 -25.39 24.17
C LEU A 751 55.20 -26.60 24.90
N GLY A 752 55.70 -27.61 24.16
CA GLY A 752 56.26 -28.80 24.72
C GLY A 752 55.30 -29.88 25.14
N ASP A 753 53.99 -29.69 24.85
CA ASP A 753 52.97 -30.70 25.11
C ASP A 753 52.87 -31.66 23.92
N TYR A 754 53.87 -32.51 23.81
CA TYR A 754 54.02 -33.44 22.67
C TYR A 754 52.87 -34.48 22.62
N THR A 755 52.31 -34.87 23.76
CA THR A 755 51.22 -35.83 23.82
C THR A 755 49.96 -35.34 23.14
N GLN A 756 49.49 -34.14 23.48
CA GLN A 756 48.35 -33.49 22.82
C GLN A 756 48.68 -33.11 21.38
N ALA A 757 49.92 -32.69 21.09
CA ALA A 757 50.35 -32.42 19.71
C ALA A 757 50.17 -33.63 18.81
N LEU A 758 50.58 -34.84 19.25
CA LEU A 758 50.36 -36.08 18.50
C LEU A 758 48.90 -36.40 18.29
N GLU A 759 48.02 -36.19 19.27
CA GLU A 759 46.59 -36.40 19.15
C GLU A 759 45.96 -35.49 18.09
N PHE A 760 46.20 -34.21 18.20
CA PHE A 760 45.66 -33.21 17.28
C PHE A 760 46.15 -33.41 15.83
N LEU A 761 47.44 -33.70 15.63
CA LEU A 761 48.02 -33.99 14.30
C LEU A 761 47.44 -35.25 13.65
N LYS A 762 47.18 -36.30 14.42
CA LYS A 762 46.52 -37.52 13.95
C LYS A 762 45.06 -37.26 13.56
N LEU A 763 44.38 -36.41 14.33
CA LEU A 763 43.03 -35.97 13.99
C LEU A 763 43.03 -35.10 12.70
N ALA A 764 43.99 -34.20 12.52
CA ALA A 764 44.16 -33.39 11.32
C ALA A 764 44.35 -34.29 10.09
N ILE A 765 45.28 -35.26 10.15
CA ILE A 765 45.53 -36.22 9.06
C ILE A 765 44.24 -36.96 8.70
N SER A 766 43.46 -37.41 9.69
CA SER A 766 42.23 -38.14 9.46
C SER A 766 41.10 -37.25 8.83
N ALA A 767 41.04 -35.99 9.21
CA ALA A 767 40.09 -35.02 8.67
C ALA A 767 40.46 -34.66 7.22
N ASP A 768 41.75 -34.29 6.97
CA ASP A 768 42.20 -33.91 5.63
C ASP A 768 42.21 -35.09 4.65
N MET A 769 42.46 -36.32 5.11
CA MET A 769 42.29 -37.53 4.28
C MET A 769 40.85 -37.77 3.88
N ARG A 770 39.86 -37.50 4.77
CA ARG A 770 38.42 -37.60 4.40
C ARG A 770 37.99 -36.53 3.46
N ALA A 771 38.47 -35.30 3.66
CA ALA A 771 38.09 -34.14 2.88
C ALA A 771 38.67 -34.14 1.46
N SER A 772 39.98 -34.40 1.35
CA SER A 772 40.77 -34.16 0.13
C SER A 772 41.51 -35.40 -0.40
N GLY A 773 41.44 -36.51 0.32
CA GLY A 773 42.10 -37.74 -0.08
C GLY A 773 43.54 -37.86 0.46
N SER A 774 44.08 -39.10 0.47
CA SER A 774 45.33 -39.46 1.13
C SER A 774 46.62 -38.87 0.48
N ARG A 775 46.53 -38.31 -0.71
CA ARG A 775 47.64 -37.71 -1.47
C ARG A 775 47.57 -36.20 -1.58
N HIS A 776 46.76 -35.53 -0.76
CA HIS A 776 46.64 -34.08 -0.78
C HIS A 776 47.81 -33.40 -0.06
N PRO A 777 48.28 -32.23 -0.52
CA PRO A 777 49.38 -31.50 0.15
C PRO A 777 49.09 -31.16 1.61
N ASP A 778 47.86 -30.97 2.05
CA ASP A 778 47.50 -30.75 3.44
C ASP A 778 47.80 -31.97 4.30
N VAL A 779 47.53 -33.16 3.81
CA VAL A 779 47.94 -34.41 4.53
C VAL A 779 49.48 -34.50 4.65
N ALA A 780 50.20 -34.06 3.63
CA ALA A 780 51.68 -34.00 3.71
C ALA A 780 52.13 -32.98 4.74
N ARG A 781 51.50 -31.82 4.84
CA ARG A 781 51.78 -30.80 5.89
C ARG A 781 51.58 -31.40 7.30
N ASP A 782 50.49 -32.13 7.51
CA ASP A 782 50.17 -32.73 8.79
C ASP A 782 51.12 -33.86 9.16
N LEU A 783 51.53 -34.69 8.16
CA LEU A 783 52.54 -35.70 8.33
C LEU A 783 53.94 -35.10 8.64
N LEU A 784 54.27 -33.96 8.01
CA LEU A 784 55.48 -33.19 8.33
C LEU A 784 55.44 -32.75 9.82
N GLY A 785 54.33 -32.13 10.25
CA GLY A 785 54.13 -31.75 11.63
C GLY A 785 54.24 -32.94 12.61
N LEU A 786 53.63 -34.06 12.28
CA LEU A 786 53.69 -35.30 13.07
C LEU A 786 55.12 -35.84 13.15
N GLY A 787 55.87 -35.84 12.04
CA GLY A 787 57.27 -36.23 11.99
C GLY A 787 58.14 -35.35 12.88
N LEU A 788 57.91 -34.05 12.90
CA LEU A 788 58.66 -33.11 13.77
C LEU A 788 58.39 -33.36 15.25
N VAL A 789 57.15 -33.70 15.66
CA VAL A 789 56.81 -34.03 17.05
C VAL A 789 57.49 -35.33 17.49
N TYR A 790 57.50 -36.35 16.62
CA TYR A 790 58.25 -37.59 16.93
C TYR A 790 59.74 -37.37 17.06
N ASN A 791 60.31 -36.44 16.27
CA ASN A 791 61.69 -36.06 16.40
C ASN A 791 61.95 -35.40 17.76
N ASP A 792 61.16 -34.46 18.21
CA ASP A 792 61.25 -33.78 19.48
C ASP A 792 61.12 -34.75 20.67
N LEU A 793 60.37 -35.85 20.47
CA LEU A 793 60.27 -36.95 21.42
C LEU A 793 61.43 -37.97 21.36
N GLY A 794 62.34 -37.82 20.38
CA GLY A 794 63.49 -38.74 20.22
C GLY A 794 63.13 -40.06 19.46
N ASP A 795 61.91 -40.22 18.92
CA ASP A 795 61.52 -41.39 18.12
C ASP A 795 61.91 -41.16 16.66
N SER A 796 63.16 -41.31 16.34
CA SER A 796 63.70 -41.09 14.99
C SER A 796 63.11 -42.04 13.96
N SER A 797 62.64 -43.22 14.33
CA SER A 797 62.00 -44.18 13.39
C SER A 797 60.69 -43.70 12.90
N GLN A 798 59.82 -43.25 13.80
CA GLN A 798 58.53 -42.69 13.45
C GLN A 798 58.70 -41.29 12.74
N ALA A 799 59.62 -40.49 13.18
CA ALA A 799 59.95 -39.22 12.56
C ALA A 799 60.30 -39.37 11.07
N VAL A 800 61.32 -40.19 10.77
CA VAL A 800 61.70 -40.44 9.34
C VAL A 800 60.63 -41.07 8.51
N GLY A 801 59.82 -42.01 9.07
CA GLY A 801 58.72 -42.65 8.37
C GLY A 801 57.63 -41.65 7.91
N ASN A 802 57.24 -40.75 8.80
CA ASN A 802 56.24 -39.71 8.48
C ASN A 802 56.77 -38.63 7.56
N LEU A 803 58.01 -38.20 7.72
CA LEU A 803 58.70 -37.22 6.85
C LEU A 803 58.87 -37.74 5.43
N MET A 804 59.26 -39.02 5.24
CA MET A 804 59.34 -39.65 3.90
C MET A 804 58.02 -39.69 3.21
N ARG A 805 56.91 -39.99 3.91
CA ARG A 805 55.54 -40.00 3.33
C ARG A 805 55.17 -38.55 2.98
N ALA A 806 55.41 -37.57 3.81
CA ALA A 806 55.13 -36.17 3.51
C ALA A 806 55.88 -35.70 2.25
N LEU A 807 57.20 -36.01 2.17
CA LEU A 807 58.04 -35.67 1.02
C LEU A 807 57.55 -36.31 -0.27
N ALA A 808 57.19 -37.59 -0.23
CA ALA A 808 56.65 -38.30 -1.40
C ALA A 808 55.35 -37.64 -1.96
N ILE A 809 54.42 -37.22 -1.07
CA ILE A 809 53.20 -36.51 -1.47
C ILE A 809 53.55 -35.14 -2.04
N TYR A 810 54.42 -34.35 -1.40
CA TYR A 810 54.83 -33.04 -1.91
C TYR A 810 55.54 -33.13 -3.27
N GLU A 811 56.45 -34.14 -3.45
CA GLU A 811 57.13 -34.34 -4.77
C GLU A 811 56.15 -34.70 -5.86
N GLU A 812 55.13 -35.55 -5.57
CA GLU A 812 54.11 -35.95 -6.53
C GLU A 812 53.16 -34.80 -6.91
N GLN A 813 52.71 -33.97 -5.93
CA GLN A 813 51.67 -32.99 -6.13
C GLN A 813 52.22 -31.61 -6.47
N LEU A 814 53.32 -31.18 -5.87
CA LEU A 814 53.88 -29.83 -5.97
C LEU A 814 55.16 -29.77 -6.81
N GLY A 815 55.82 -30.91 -6.96
CA GLY A 815 57.11 -31.03 -7.68
C GLY A 815 58.31 -30.78 -6.77
N ARG A 816 59.50 -31.23 -7.27
CA ARG A 816 60.77 -31.26 -6.50
C ARG A 816 61.33 -29.88 -6.09
N TYR A 817 60.96 -28.82 -6.78
CA TYR A 817 61.48 -27.46 -6.56
C TYR A 817 60.49 -26.57 -5.82
N HIS A 818 59.37 -27.07 -5.35
CA HIS A 818 58.46 -26.33 -4.57
C HIS A 818 58.99 -26.05 -3.15
N ALA A 819 58.68 -24.88 -2.56
CA ALA A 819 59.22 -24.48 -1.26
C ALA A 819 58.94 -25.52 -0.17
N GLN A 820 57.73 -26.05 -0.05
CA GLN A 820 57.35 -27.07 0.92
C GLN A 820 58.06 -28.41 0.70
N THR A 821 58.31 -28.78 -0.57
CA THR A 821 59.08 -29.99 -0.90
C THR A 821 60.56 -29.85 -0.45
N ILE A 822 61.14 -28.69 -0.71
CA ILE A 822 62.49 -28.35 -0.29
C ILE A 822 62.58 -28.34 1.26
N GLU A 823 61.62 -27.75 1.95
CA GLU A 823 61.58 -27.73 3.42
C GLU A 823 61.50 -29.14 4.01
N ALA A 824 60.58 -29.98 3.52
CA ALA A 824 60.46 -31.37 3.99
C ALA A 824 61.74 -32.20 3.74
N ARG A 825 62.41 -31.96 2.62
CA ARG A 825 63.68 -32.61 2.29
C ARG A 825 64.78 -32.15 3.24
N ASN A 826 64.96 -30.86 3.49
CA ASN A 826 65.92 -30.31 4.38
C ASN A 826 65.72 -30.81 5.83
N VAL A 827 64.49 -30.90 6.31
CA VAL A 827 64.20 -31.50 7.62
C VAL A 827 64.56 -32.96 7.66
N LEU A 828 64.35 -33.73 6.61
CA LEU A 828 64.76 -35.15 6.55
C LEU A 828 66.29 -35.34 6.51
N GLU A 829 67.02 -34.46 5.79
CA GLU A 829 68.47 -34.49 5.68
C GLU A 829 69.14 -34.12 7.01
N THR A 830 68.62 -33.15 7.74
CA THR A 830 69.14 -32.79 9.08
C THR A 830 68.99 -33.92 10.10
N LEU A 831 67.95 -34.69 10.04
CA LEU A 831 67.68 -35.86 10.87
C LEU A 831 68.56 -37.08 10.47
N GLY A 832 68.89 -37.23 9.17
CA GLY A 832 69.70 -38.30 8.65
C GLY A 832 71.22 -38.10 8.90
N SER A 833 71.69 -36.87 9.12
CA SER A 833 73.09 -36.54 9.34
C SER A 833 73.55 -36.73 10.78
N GLY A 834 72.70 -36.98 11.75
CA GLY A 834 73.11 -37.43 13.10
C GLY A 834 73.90 -36.41 13.91
N GLU A 835 73.86 -35.11 13.58
CA GLU A 835 74.44 -34.03 14.42
C GLU A 835 73.32 -33.42 15.29
N PRO A 836 73.59 -33.28 16.65
CA PRO A 836 72.62 -32.78 17.62
C PRO A 836 72.25 -31.33 17.46
#